data_796446f23aa69febc1dfffa1ea870e4f
#
_entry.id   796446f23aa69febc1dfffa1ea870e4f
#
_cell.length_a   1.000
_cell.length_b   1.000
_cell.length_c   1.000
_cell.angle_alpha   90.00
_cell.angle_beta   90.00
_cell.angle_gamma   90.00
#
_symmetry.space_group_name_H-M   'P 1'
#
loop_
_entity.id
_entity.type
_entity.pdbx_description
1 polymer ?
#
loop_
_entity_poly.entity_id
_entity_poly.type
_entity_poly.pdbx_seq_one_letter_code
_entity_poly.pdbx_strand_id
1 'polypeptide(L)'
;MTQHPAPQSTAVPGPSGRTVRLTVAQAIVRYIAAQYSLADGVRERFVPAALGIFGHGNVAGLGQALAEHADALPFVQGRNEQALGHLATGFARAAKRRRTLAVTASIGPGATNLVTAAALATVNRIPLLLLPGDTYATRRQGPVLQQLDLPGTPDVTVNDAFRPVSRFFDRITRPEQLLTALPQAFRVLANPEETGAVVLALPQDVQAHAFDFPVELFAERDWTIRRRVPDAAEIARLAERIRGAERPLVIAGGGVVYADAQGVLTELGRGTGLPIAETFAGKGAVTEDGPWSVFGIGLEGAPTTNRLAERADLVVHVGTRLTDFATASQSLFADPGVRFASINIVEHDAVKQGAEAVLADARLALAALAAELGDYRIPAAWAADVAGARDAWLPVRDAATDPDAPFPLADHPELPVTGATLTQGQLIGLLQEHARPGDTIVAAAGGPPGDLQKVWDATGGRAAHLEFGFSCMGYELPAAMGVRLADPDPAHRVTALIGDGTFVMMPTEIVTAAQEGIPCTIVVSENHGYQVIRRLQMWRTGEHFANEFRYREAGGSLAGSDAAGLSGDYLRIDLAQIAAGLGAEVRTPATAAEVRAALAETRDAAGPVVIVVPTIPHADLPASEVWWDVSPAEAWERVDTSAKLAEYGAGRAQQRWHG
;
A
#
# COMPACT_ATOMS: atom_id res chain seq x y z
N MET A 1 25.07 57.19 2.89
CA MET A 1 24.81 55.74 2.78
C MET A 1 25.50 55.08 3.97
N THR A 2 24.76 54.88 5.05
CA THR A 2 25.25 54.17 6.21
C THR A 2 25.17 52.67 5.89
N GLN A 3 26.33 52.02 5.74
CA GLN A 3 26.43 50.58 5.70
C GLN A 3 25.89 50.01 7.00
N HIS A 4 24.71 49.40 6.99
CA HIS A 4 24.30 48.52 8.07
C HIS A 4 25.28 47.35 8.10
N PRO A 5 25.89 47.03 9.27
CA PRO A 5 26.68 45.82 9.38
C PRO A 5 25.79 44.63 9.07
N ALA A 6 26.29 43.70 8.26
CA ALA A 6 25.62 42.42 8.04
C ALA A 6 25.30 41.78 9.40
N PRO A 7 24.10 41.20 9.58
CA PRO A 7 23.77 40.56 10.84
C PRO A 7 24.86 39.54 11.17
N GLN A 8 25.42 39.61 12.36
CA GLN A 8 26.41 38.66 12.86
C GLN A 8 25.74 37.27 12.80
N SER A 9 26.31 36.37 12.03
CA SER A 9 25.88 34.97 11.99
C SER A 9 25.93 34.41 13.41
N THR A 10 24.79 34.07 13.97
CA THR A 10 24.71 33.35 15.25
C THR A 10 25.05 31.90 14.99
N ALA A 11 26.35 31.60 14.75
CA ALA A 11 26.82 30.23 14.64
C ALA A 11 26.49 29.46 15.92
N VAL A 12 25.95 28.25 15.77
CA VAL A 12 25.81 27.31 16.87
C VAL A 12 26.97 26.31 16.74
N PRO A 13 28.07 26.49 17.48
CA PRO A 13 29.21 25.59 17.32
C PRO A 13 28.90 24.20 17.89
N GLY A 14 29.29 23.16 17.18
CA GLY A 14 29.32 21.76 17.67
C GLY A 14 30.55 21.52 18.59
N PRO A 15 30.77 20.26 19.01
CA PRO A 15 31.84 19.87 19.91
C PRO A 15 33.25 20.26 19.44
N SER A 16 33.51 20.30 18.14
CA SER A 16 34.80 20.71 17.58
C SER A 16 34.97 22.24 17.50
N GLY A 17 33.92 23.01 17.69
CA GLY A 17 33.87 24.45 17.43
C GLY A 17 33.94 24.82 15.93
N ARG A 18 33.99 23.84 15.01
CA ARG A 18 34.08 24.05 13.56
C ARG A 18 32.70 24.19 12.95
N THR A 19 32.56 25.10 12.02
CA THR A 19 31.33 25.29 11.25
C THR A 19 31.61 25.25 9.75
N VAL A 20 30.57 25.00 8.98
CA VAL A 20 30.56 25.11 7.51
C VAL A 20 29.38 25.97 7.11
N ARG A 21 29.63 26.93 6.21
CA ARG A 21 28.59 27.82 5.72
C ARG A 21 27.88 27.19 4.56
N LEU A 22 26.59 26.89 4.73
CA LEU A 22 25.73 26.23 3.74
C LEU A 22 24.37 26.92 3.72
N THR A 23 23.67 26.87 2.58
CA THR A 23 22.24 27.17 2.54
C THR A 23 21.45 26.07 3.27
N VAL A 24 20.23 26.40 3.68
CA VAL A 24 19.29 25.42 4.27
C VAL A 24 19.14 24.21 3.35
N ALA A 25 18.94 24.44 2.04
CA ALA A 25 18.80 23.38 1.06
C ALA A 25 20.05 22.48 0.96
N GLN A 26 21.26 23.08 0.89
CA GLN A 26 22.52 22.32 0.90
C GLN A 26 22.69 21.51 2.19
N ALA A 27 22.33 22.09 3.32
CA ALA A 27 22.40 21.41 4.61
C ALA A 27 21.45 20.19 4.65
N ILE A 28 20.22 20.31 4.14
CA ILE A 28 19.25 19.20 4.06
C ILE A 28 19.82 18.07 3.17
N VAL A 29 20.28 18.38 1.96
CA VAL A 29 20.79 17.38 1.00
C VAL A 29 22.01 16.66 1.57
N ARG A 30 22.97 17.39 2.12
CA ARG A 30 24.17 16.80 2.75
C ARG A 30 23.85 15.95 3.96
N TYR A 31 22.90 16.39 4.80
CA TYR A 31 22.45 15.61 5.94
C TYR A 31 21.82 14.28 5.48
N ILE A 32 20.87 14.34 4.54
CA ILE A 32 20.19 13.15 4.02
C ILE A 32 21.20 12.14 3.45
N ALA A 33 22.16 12.60 2.66
CA ALA A 33 23.18 11.75 2.02
C ALA A 33 24.09 11.03 3.03
N ALA A 34 24.22 11.55 4.25
CA ALA A 34 25.05 11.01 5.32
C ALA A 34 24.31 10.06 6.28
N GLN A 35 23.02 9.77 6.03
CA GLN A 35 22.24 8.92 6.92
C GLN A 35 22.17 7.48 6.41
N TYR A 36 22.37 6.52 7.30
CA TYR A 36 22.34 5.09 7.02
C TYR A 36 21.33 4.41 7.94
N SER A 37 20.67 3.38 7.45
CA SER A 37 19.95 2.42 8.28
C SER A 37 20.86 1.25 8.65
N LEU A 38 20.70 0.76 9.88
CA LEU A 38 21.36 -0.45 10.35
C LEU A 38 20.30 -1.42 10.86
N ALA A 39 20.07 -2.50 10.11
CA ALA A 39 19.08 -3.52 10.43
C ALA A 39 19.70 -4.91 10.30
N ASP A 40 19.60 -5.74 11.33
CA ASP A 40 20.16 -7.11 11.37
C ASP A 40 21.66 -7.19 10.95
N GLY A 41 22.44 -6.16 11.25
CA GLY A 41 23.85 -6.08 10.89
C GLY A 41 24.13 -5.55 9.48
N VAL A 42 23.10 -5.31 8.67
CA VAL A 42 23.25 -4.74 7.31
C VAL A 42 23.14 -3.22 7.40
N ARG A 43 24.14 -2.52 6.85
CA ARG A 43 24.21 -1.06 6.76
C ARG A 43 23.94 -0.63 5.33
N GLU A 44 22.94 0.21 5.12
CA GLU A 44 22.54 0.73 3.81
C GLU A 44 22.27 2.24 3.87
N ARG A 45 22.38 2.96 2.75
CA ARG A 45 21.90 4.35 2.68
C ARG A 45 20.41 4.38 3.00
N PHE A 46 20.03 5.18 4.00
CA PHE A 46 18.64 5.24 4.42
C PHE A 46 17.74 5.89 3.36
N VAL A 47 18.25 6.95 2.70
CA VAL A 47 17.59 7.63 1.58
C VAL A 47 18.54 7.62 0.38
N PRO A 48 18.43 6.63 -0.53
CA PRO A 48 19.38 6.50 -1.63
C PRO A 48 19.15 7.46 -2.80
N ALA A 49 17.94 8.07 -2.90
CA ALA A 49 17.61 9.01 -3.97
C ALA A 49 16.53 10.00 -3.53
N ALA A 50 16.44 11.11 -4.24
CA ALA A 50 15.35 12.06 -4.17
C ALA A 50 14.52 12.04 -5.47
N LEU A 51 13.22 12.25 -5.36
CA LEU A 51 12.27 12.33 -6.45
C LEU A 51 11.59 13.69 -6.43
N GLY A 52 11.13 14.19 -7.56
CA GLY A 52 10.34 15.42 -7.49
C GLY A 52 10.02 16.07 -8.82
N ILE A 53 9.27 17.15 -8.70
CA ILE A 53 8.98 18.09 -9.77
C ILE A 53 9.35 19.48 -9.26
N PHE A 54 10.19 20.18 -10.01
CA PHE A 54 10.57 21.54 -9.65
C PHE A 54 9.56 22.56 -10.15
N GLY A 55 9.33 23.56 -9.32
CA GLY A 55 8.67 24.80 -9.67
C GLY A 55 9.36 25.96 -8.93
N HIS A 56 8.78 27.16 -8.97
CA HIS A 56 9.41 28.34 -8.39
C HIS A 56 9.64 28.23 -6.86
N GLY A 57 8.90 27.34 -6.18
CA GLY A 57 9.00 27.18 -4.72
C GLY A 57 10.15 26.31 -4.25
N ASN A 58 10.85 25.58 -5.14
CA ASN A 58 11.95 24.69 -4.75
C ASN A 58 13.12 24.65 -5.75
N VAL A 59 13.01 25.25 -6.93
CA VAL A 59 14.05 25.14 -7.99
C VAL A 59 15.33 25.87 -7.60
N ALA A 60 15.25 27.05 -7.01
CA ALA A 60 16.42 27.87 -6.65
C ALA A 60 17.07 27.48 -5.31
N GLY A 61 16.36 26.74 -4.46
CA GLY A 61 16.87 26.23 -3.19
C GLY A 61 17.25 24.76 -3.32
N LEU A 62 16.26 23.88 -3.11
CA LEU A 62 16.48 22.44 -3.07
C LEU A 62 16.95 21.87 -4.42
N GLY A 63 16.40 22.38 -5.55
CA GLY A 63 16.82 21.95 -6.88
C GLY A 63 18.28 22.23 -7.18
N GLN A 64 18.78 23.43 -6.77
CA GLN A 64 20.18 23.77 -6.93
C GLN A 64 21.08 22.87 -6.03
N ALA A 65 20.68 22.64 -4.79
CA ALA A 65 21.43 21.79 -3.87
C ALA A 65 21.48 20.32 -4.32
N LEU A 66 20.40 19.79 -4.89
CA LEU A 66 20.36 18.44 -5.47
C LEU A 66 21.26 18.34 -6.70
N ALA A 67 21.27 19.35 -7.58
CA ALA A 67 22.16 19.38 -8.74
C ALA A 67 23.66 19.42 -8.32
N GLU A 68 24.00 20.17 -7.28
CA GLU A 68 25.36 20.27 -6.73
C GLU A 68 25.83 18.96 -6.09
N HIS A 69 24.91 18.17 -5.54
CA HIS A 69 25.20 16.92 -4.81
C HIS A 69 24.62 15.67 -5.49
N ALA A 70 24.44 15.68 -6.81
CA ALA A 70 23.79 14.61 -7.56
C ALA A 70 24.48 13.23 -7.39
N ASP A 71 25.81 13.21 -7.21
CA ASP A 71 26.56 11.97 -6.95
C ASP A 71 26.23 11.37 -5.57
N ALA A 72 25.91 12.22 -4.59
CA ALA A 72 25.62 11.78 -3.22
C ALA A 72 24.15 11.44 -3.01
N LEU A 73 23.24 12.17 -3.67
CA LEU A 73 21.79 11.98 -3.62
C LEU A 73 21.22 12.15 -5.04
N PRO A 74 21.20 11.07 -5.85
CA PRO A 74 20.64 11.08 -7.20
C PRO A 74 19.19 11.57 -7.22
N PHE A 75 18.80 12.21 -8.33
CA PHE A 75 17.47 12.78 -8.49
C PHE A 75 16.73 12.15 -9.66
N VAL A 76 15.47 11.73 -9.42
CA VAL A 76 14.54 11.21 -10.43
C VAL A 76 13.45 12.24 -10.69
N GLN A 77 13.30 12.65 -11.94
CA GLN A 77 12.27 13.58 -12.36
C GLN A 77 10.96 12.84 -12.67
N GLY A 78 9.89 13.12 -11.91
CA GLY A 78 8.57 12.57 -12.16
C GLY A 78 7.64 13.45 -12.99
N ARG A 79 6.38 12.99 -13.08
CA ARG A 79 5.31 13.66 -13.85
C ARG A 79 4.10 14.02 -13.00
N ASN A 80 3.95 13.36 -11.84
CA ASN A 80 2.86 13.61 -10.90
C ASN A 80 3.38 13.41 -9.46
N GLU A 81 3.23 14.41 -8.60
CA GLU A 81 3.79 14.38 -7.23
C GLU A 81 3.16 13.27 -6.38
N GLN A 82 1.85 13.03 -6.48
CA GLN A 82 1.18 11.93 -5.78
C GLN A 82 1.79 10.59 -6.20
N ALA A 83 1.99 10.38 -7.50
CA ALA A 83 2.61 9.17 -8.02
C ALA A 83 4.04 8.99 -7.52
N LEU A 84 4.84 10.05 -7.41
CA LEU A 84 6.17 10.00 -6.83
C LEU A 84 6.15 9.59 -5.35
N GLY A 85 5.17 10.09 -4.59
CA GLY A 85 4.93 9.64 -3.22
C GLY A 85 4.55 8.16 -3.15
N HIS A 86 3.76 7.67 -4.10
CA HIS A 86 3.42 6.25 -4.22
C HIS A 86 4.62 5.39 -4.61
N LEU A 87 5.47 5.86 -5.54
CA LEU A 87 6.73 5.21 -5.87
C LEU A 87 7.62 5.07 -4.63
N ALA A 88 7.79 6.15 -3.87
CA ALA A 88 8.59 6.14 -2.65
C ALA A 88 8.03 5.20 -1.58
N THR A 89 6.70 5.11 -1.43
CA THR A 89 6.07 4.15 -0.49
C THR A 89 6.18 2.72 -0.97
N GLY A 90 6.07 2.47 -2.28
CA GLY A 90 6.33 1.16 -2.90
C GLY A 90 7.76 0.68 -2.64
N PHE A 91 8.74 1.56 -2.85
CA PHE A 91 10.14 1.32 -2.52
C PHE A 91 10.34 0.96 -1.04
N ALA A 92 9.83 1.79 -0.14
CA ALA A 92 10.03 1.61 1.30
C ALA A 92 9.36 0.33 1.82
N ARG A 93 8.21 -0.05 1.27
CA ARG A 93 7.54 -1.31 1.60
C ARG A 93 8.35 -2.51 1.12
N ALA A 94 8.84 -2.50 -0.11
CA ALA A 94 9.69 -3.57 -0.65
C ALA A 94 11.03 -3.65 0.11
N ALA A 95 11.61 -2.52 0.49
CA ALA A 95 12.77 -2.43 1.38
C ALA A 95 12.45 -2.78 2.85
N LYS A 96 11.25 -3.32 3.15
CA LYS A 96 10.81 -3.75 4.50
C LYS A 96 10.95 -2.66 5.55
N ARG A 97 10.66 -1.39 5.16
CA ARG A 97 10.77 -0.18 5.99
C ARG A 97 12.20 0.17 6.45
N ARG A 98 13.21 -0.44 5.86
CA ARG A 98 14.63 -0.20 6.23
C ARG A 98 15.21 0.97 5.48
N ARG A 99 14.64 1.35 4.34
CA ARG A 99 15.02 2.48 3.48
C ARG A 99 13.79 3.22 3.00
N THR A 100 13.97 4.47 2.59
CA THR A 100 12.93 5.27 1.98
C THR A 100 13.51 6.15 0.88
N LEU A 101 12.65 6.89 0.17
CA LEU A 101 13.05 7.93 -0.78
C LEU A 101 12.57 9.28 -0.26
N ALA A 102 13.27 10.35 -0.64
CA ALA A 102 12.81 11.71 -0.40
C ALA A 102 12.00 12.20 -1.60
N VAL A 103 10.88 12.88 -1.36
CA VAL A 103 10.06 13.44 -2.43
C VAL A 103 9.91 14.94 -2.22
N THR A 104 10.26 15.74 -3.23
CA THR A 104 10.06 17.18 -3.22
C THR A 104 9.00 17.60 -4.23
N ALA A 105 8.27 18.65 -3.89
CA ALA A 105 7.33 19.30 -4.77
C ALA A 105 7.45 20.83 -4.64
N SER A 106 6.97 21.54 -5.63
CA SER A 106 6.82 22.99 -5.55
C SER A 106 5.77 23.36 -4.49
N ILE A 107 5.53 24.63 -4.31
CA ILE A 107 4.49 25.15 -3.41
C ILE A 107 3.09 24.96 -3.98
N GLY A 108 2.08 25.13 -3.16
CA GLY A 108 0.68 25.16 -3.57
C GLY A 108 0.19 23.83 -4.14
N PRO A 109 -0.24 23.78 -5.40
CA PRO A 109 -0.82 22.57 -6.02
C PRO A 109 0.15 21.38 -6.04
N GLY A 110 1.44 21.59 -6.27
CA GLY A 110 2.44 20.52 -6.20
C GLY A 110 2.54 19.91 -4.80
N ALA A 111 2.55 20.75 -3.77
CA ALA A 111 2.56 20.29 -2.38
C ALA A 111 1.26 19.57 -2.02
N THR A 112 0.08 20.12 -2.34
CA THR A 112 -1.20 19.48 -2.03
C THR A 112 -1.39 18.14 -2.72
N ASN A 113 -0.81 17.97 -3.91
CA ASN A 113 -0.86 16.69 -4.64
C ASN A 113 -0.13 15.54 -3.89
N LEU A 114 0.75 15.83 -2.94
CA LEU A 114 1.41 14.83 -2.08
C LEU A 114 0.57 14.37 -0.89
N VAL A 115 -0.54 15.04 -0.56
CA VAL A 115 -1.31 14.79 0.67
C VAL A 115 -1.87 13.36 0.71
N THR A 116 -2.39 12.85 -0.40
CA THR A 116 -2.87 11.47 -0.52
C THR A 116 -1.76 10.46 -0.24
N ALA A 117 -0.57 10.66 -0.80
CA ALA A 117 0.57 9.79 -0.58
C ALA A 117 1.07 9.83 0.89
N ALA A 118 1.02 11.01 1.52
CA ALA A 118 1.32 11.15 2.95
C ALA A 118 0.33 10.35 3.82
N ALA A 119 -0.97 10.46 3.53
CA ALA A 119 -2.01 9.70 4.22
C ALA A 119 -1.80 8.19 4.06
N LEU A 120 -1.55 7.71 2.84
CA LEU A 120 -1.27 6.31 2.55
C LEU A 120 -0.05 5.80 3.35
N ALA A 121 1.06 6.54 3.33
CA ALA A 121 2.27 6.17 4.08
C ALA A 121 1.99 6.10 5.59
N THR A 122 1.24 7.07 6.12
CA THR A 122 0.91 7.16 7.55
C THR A 122 -0.04 6.04 7.99
N VAL A 123 -1.08 5.75 7.22
CA VAL A 123 -2.02 4.65 7.51
C VAL A 123 -1.30 3.31 7.51
N ASN A 124 -0.37 3.09 6.58
CA ASN A 124 0.36 1.83 6.44
C ASN A 124 1.66 1.77 7.27
N ARG A 125 2.00 2.82 8.00
CA ARG A 125 3.26 2.95 8.74
C ARG A 125 4.48 2.65 7.87
N ILE A 126 4.54 3.31 6.71
CA ILE A 126 5.64 3.20 5.76
C ILE A 126 6.45 4.50 5.80
N PRO A 127 7.77 4.47 6.01
CA PRO A 127 8.58 5.68 6.03
C PRO A 127 8.53 6.39 4.67
N LEU A 128 8.21 7.69 4.70
CA LEU A 128 8.17 8.56 3.53
C LEU A 128 8.67 9.95 3.92
N LEU A 129 9.75 10.43 3.30
CA LEU A 129 10.27 11.77 3.54
C LEU A 129 9.75 12.75 2.48
N LEU A 130 8.98 13.75 2.90
CA LEU A 130 8.42 14.78 2.05
C LEU A 130 9.07 16.13 2.32
N LEU A 131 9.51 16.80 1.26
CA LEU A 131 10.18 18.10 1.28
C LEU A 131 9.42 19.11 0.37
N PRO A 132 8.15 19.43 0.67
CA PRO A 132 7.38 20.36 -0.14
C PRO A 132 7.87 21.80 0.07
N GLY A 133 7.90 22.58 -1.00
CA GLY A 133 8.07 24.03 -0.90
C GLY A 133 6.91 24.66 -0.12
N ASP A 134 7.18 25.81 0.54
CA ASP A 134 6.16 26.58 1.27
C ASP A 134 6.25 28.06 0.94
N THR A 135 5.28 28.83 1.41
CA THR A 135 5.26 30.27 1.25
C THR A 135 6.46 30.95 1.90
N TYR A 136 6.64 32.22 1.65
CA TYR A 136 7.73 33.00 2.26
C TYR A 136 7.58 33.09 3.77
N ALA A 137 8.68 32.93 4.49
CA ALA A 137 8.73 33.08 5.97
C ALA A 137 9.32 34.42 6.43
N THR A 138 10.24 35.01 5.67
CA THR A 138 11.05 36.16 6.14
C THR A 138 10.79 37.43 5.36
N ARG A 139 10.15 37.40 4.19
CA ARG A 139 9.81 38.61 3.43
C ARG A 139 8.36 39.05 3.66
N ARG A 140 8.09 40.34 3.48
CA ARG A 140 6.72 40.83 3.43
C ARG A 140 5.95 40.13 2.34
N GLN A 141 4.81 39.56 2.71
CA GLN A 141 3.87 38.89 1.82
C GLN A 141 2.73 39.85 1.43
N GLY A 142 2.13 39.58 0.32
CA GLY A 142 0.81 39.94 -0.13
C GLY A 142 0.24 38.68 -0.78
N PRO A 143 -0.83 38.71 -1.58
CA PRO A 143 -1.26 37.58 -2.38
C PRO A 143 -0.10 37.11 -3.27
N VAL A 144 0.36 35.89 -3.06
CA VAL A 144 1.48 35.28 -3.80
C VAL A 144 1.00 34.09 -4.62
N LEU A 145 1.70 33.85 -5.74
CA LEU A 145 1.37 32.72 -6.64
C LEU A 145 1.32 31.40 -5.87
N GLN A 146 0.28 30.60 -6.13
CA GLN A 146 0.10 29.26 -5.62
C GLN A 146 0.03 29.16 -4.07
N GLN A 147 -0.44 30.20 -3.39
CA GLN A 147 -0.68 30.22 -1.95
C GLN A 147 -2.14 30.55 -1.65
N LEU A 148 -2.56 30.19 -0.45
CA LEU A 148 -3.87 30.57 0.05
C LEU A 148 -3.84 32.03 0.47
N ASP A 149 -4.87 32.77 0.11
CA ASP A 149 -5.14 34.14 0.60
C ASP A 149 -6.35 34.05 1.53
N LEU A 150 -6.07 33.73 2.80
CA LEU A 150 -7.10 33.51 3.82
C LEU A 150 -7.11 34.69 4.81
N PRO A 151 -8.06 35.63 4.68
CA PRO A 151 -8.09 36.83 5.54
C PRO A 151 -8.24 36.52 7.03
N GLY A 152 -8.91 35.42 7.38
CA GLY A 152 -9.14 35.00 8.76
C GLY A 152 -7.99 34.24 9.41
N THR A 153 -7.06 33.68 8.62
CA THR A 153 -5.94 32.84 9.09
C THR A 153 -4.72 33.03 8.20
N PRO A 154 -4.08 34.21 8.23
CA PRO A 154 -3.01 34.53 7.28
C PRO A 154 -1.70 33.75 7.50
N ASP A 155 -1.57 33.04 8.61
CA ASP A 155 -0.45 32.16 8.96
C ASP A 155 -0.62 30.72 8.44
N VAL A 156 -1.80 30.35 7.94
CA VAL A 156 -2.07 29.03 7.36
C VAL A 156 -1.59 28.96 5.92
N THR A 157 -0.86 27.90 5.59
CA THR A 157 -0.46 27.59 4.22
C THR A 157 -1.08 26.27 3.76
N VAL A 158 -0.97 25.93 2.46
CA VAL A 158 -1.45 24.64 1.94
C VAL A 158 -0.78 23.46 2.65
N ASN A 159 0.44 23.62 3.14
CA ASN A 159 1.17 22.57 3.82
C ASN A 159 0.59 22.20 5.19
N ASP A 160 -0.27 23.02 5.77
CA ASP A 160 -0.99 22.64 7.00
C ASP A 160 -1.94 21.45 6.77
N ALA A 161 -2.31 21.14 5.52
CA ALA A 161 -3.03 19.91 5.15
C ALA A 161 -2.26 18.61 5.46
N PHE A 162 -0.93 18.68 5.61
CA PHE A 162 -0.14 17.51 6.00
C PHE A 162 -0.24 17.17 7.49
N ARG A 163 -0.62 18.11 8.36
CA ARG A 163 -0.66 17.89 9.83
C ARG A 163 -1.48 16.67 10.23
N PRO A 164 -2.73 16.48 9.75
CA PRO A 164 -3.53 15.32 10.13
C PRO A 164 -3.10 14.01 9.46
N VAL A 165 -2.27 14.06 8.41
CA VAL A 165 -1.90 12.89 7.59
C VAL A 165 -0.41 12.54 7.68
N SER A 166 0.34 13.13 8.62
CA SER A 166 1.76 12.83 8.83
C SER A 166 2.05 12.41 10.25
N ARG A 167 3.18 11.75 10.45
CA ARG A 167 3.71 11.36 11.78
C ARG A 167 4.66 12.40 12.35
N PHE A 168 5.26 13.19 11.49
CA PHE A 168 6.06 14.33 11.86
C PHE A 168 5.86 15.43 10.84
N PHE A 169 5.62 16.65 11.32
CA PHE A 169 5.50 17.85 10.50
C PHE A 169 6.28 18.97 11.15
N ASP A 170 7.17 19.60 10.39
CA ASP A 170 7.80 20.87 10.79
C ASP A 170 7.86 21.82 9.60
N ARG A 171 7.71 23.12 9.86
CA ARG A 171 7.88 24.20 8.89
C ARG A 171 9.18 24.92 9.22
N ILE A 172 10.16 24.83 8.34
CA ILE A 172 11.51 25.34 8.55
C ILE A 172 11.55 26.82 8.22
N THR A 173 11.26 27.66 9.19
CA THR A 173 11.22 29.12 9.03
C THR A 173 12.58 29.81 9.30
N ARG A 174 13.54 29.06 9.84
CA ARG A 174 14.89 29.56 10.18
C ARG A 174 15.91 28.41 9.98
N PRO A 175 17.13 28.74 9.52
CA PRO A 175 18.17 27.73 9.28
C PRO A 175 18.51 26.85 10.48
N GLU A 176 18.60 27.44 11.69
CA GLU A 176 18.98 26.74 12.91
C GLU A 176 17.96 25.67 13.37
N GLN A 177 16.71 25.72 12.89
CA GLN A 177 15.73 24.66 13.17
C GLN A 177 16.21 23.29 12.65
N LEU A 178 17.02 23.24 11.58
CA LEU A 178 17.54 22.00 11.04
C LEU A 178 18.33 21.17 12.07
N LEU A 179 18.97 21.84 13.04
CA LEU A 179 19.72 21.14 14.09
C LEU A 179 18.85 20.21 14.94
N THR A 180 17.54 20.50 15.02
CA THR A 180 16.57 19.68 15.75
C THR A 180 15.64 18.92 14.78
N ALA A 181 15.13 19.58 13.74
CA ALA A 181 14.14 19.00 12.84
C ALA A 181 14.66 17.77 12.08
N LEU A 182 15.89 17.84 11.53
CA LEU A 182 16.47 16.72 10.78
C LEU A 182 16.67 15.45 11.64
N PRO A 183 17.32 15.52 12.83
CA PRO A 183 17.43 14.34 13.69
C PRO A 183 16.08 13.77 14.13
N GLN A 184 15.06 14.61 14.42
CA GLN A 184 13.74 14.14 14.79
C GLN A 184 13.00 13.50 13.60
N ALA A 185 13.11 14.07 12.40
CA ALA A 185 12.56 13.48 11.19
C ALA A 185 13.08 12.06 10.96
N PHE A 186 14.40 11.87 11.03
CA PHE A 186 15.02 10.56 10.85
C PHE A 186 14.74 9.60 12.00
N ARG A 187 14.59 10.09 13.23
CA ARG A 187 14.14 9.27 14.36
C ARG A 187 12.77 8.63 14.08
N VAL A 188 11.83 9.43 13.55
CA VAL A 188 10.49 8.92 13.21
C VAL A 188 10.55 7.97 12.02
N LEU A 189 11.30 8.29 10.96
CA LEU A 189 11.46 7.41 9.80
C LEU A 189 12.05 6.04 10.18
N ALA A 190 13.01 6.01 11.10
CA ALA A 190 13.71 4.79 11.52
C ALA A 190 12.98 3.97 12.59
N ASN A 191 11.91 4.48 13.18
CA ASN A 191 11.17 3.78 14.22
C ASN A 191 9.97 3.01 13.64
N PRO A 192 9.99 1.66 13.59
CA PRO A 192 8.90 0.87 13.02
C PRO A 192 7.53 1.05 13.70
N GLU A 193 7.51 1.50 14.96
CA GLU A 193 6.28 1.72 15.73
C GLU A 193 5.61 3.06 15.37
N GLU A 194 6.43 4.10 15.11
CA GLU A 194 5.98 5.47 14.90
C GLU A 194 5.98 5.90 13.42
N THR A 195 6.68 5.18 12.55
CA THR A 195 6.95 5.60 11.17
C THR A 195 5.68 5.85 10.33
N GLY A 196 5.83 6.68 9.32
CA GLY A 196 4.84 7.11 8.36
C GLY A 196 5.40 8.26 7.54
N ALA A 197 4.54 9.14 7.05
CA ALA A 197 4.97 10.35 6.38
C ALA A 197 5.64 11.32 7.36
N VAL A 198 6.81 11.81 6.98
CA VAL A 198 7.58 12.85 7.64
C VAL A 198 7.67 14.03 6.69
N VAL A 199 7.21 15.19 7.11
CA VAL A 199 7.09 16.38 6.28
C VAL A 199 7.95 17.50 6.85
N LEU A 200 8.87 18.02 6.05
CA LEU A 200 9.60 19.25 6.30
C LEU A 200 9.15 20.27 5.25
N ALA A 201 8.26 21.16 5.63
CA ALA A 201 7.78 22.23 4.76
C ALA A 201 8.86 23.33 4.66
N LEU A 202 9.25 23.67 3.44
CA LEU A 202 10.43 24.49 3.16
C LEU A 202 10.03 25.82 2.51
N PRO A 203 9.87 26.92 3.29
CA PRO A 203 9.64 28.25 2.73
C PRO A 203 10.70 28.60 1.68
N GLN A 204 10.25 29.08 0.53
CA GLN A 204 11.13 29.22 -0.65
C GLN A 204 12.28 30.23 -0.43
N ASP A 205 12.10 31.24 0.40
CA ASP A 205 13.17 32.19 0.76
C ASP A 205 14.15 31.58 1.75
N VAL A 206 13.67 30.78 2.71
CA VAL A 206 14.52 30.15 3.72
C VAL A 206 15.42 29.09 3.14
N GLN A 207 14.97 28.36 2.08
CA GLN A 207 15.81 27.36 1.40
C GLN A 207 17.18 27.93 0.96
N ALA A 208 17.20 29.21 0.55
CA ALA A 208 18.38 29.90 0.07
C ALA A 208 19.18 30.62 1.17
N HIS A 209 18.68 30.68 2.40
CA HIS A 209 19.39 31.33 3.51
C HIS A 209 20.61 30.49 3.92
N ALA A 210 21.75 31.16 4.01
CA ALA A 210 23.00 30.58 4.49
C ALA A 210 23.16 30.71 6.01
N PHE A 211 23.68 29.66 6.63
CA PHE A 211 23.95 29.59 8.05
C PHE A 211 25.26 28.83 8.30
N ASP A 212 25.92 29.11 9.42
CA ASP A 212 27.17 28.43 9.80
C ASP A 212 26.84 27.20 10.67
N PHE A 213 26.58 26.08 9.98
CA PHE A 213 26.21 24.81 10.63
C PHE A 213 27.44 24.13 11.25
N PRO A 214 27.28 23.43 12.40
CA PRO A 214 28.34 22.60 12.93
C PRO A 214 28.68 21.47 11.97
N VAL A 215 29.97 21.20 11.74
CA VAL A 215 30.39 20.17 10.78
C VAL A 215 29.91 18.76 11.17
N GLU A 216 29.72 18.51 12.44
CA GLU A 216 29.24 17.26 13.01
C GLU A 216 27.82 16.91 12.58
N LEU A 217 27.01 17.90 12.19
CA LEU A 217 25.67 17.65 11.64
C LEU A 217 25.71 16.76 10.39
N PHE A 218 26.80 16.83 9.64
CA PHE A 218 26.98 16.15 8.36
C PHE A 218 27.85 14.88 8.46
N ALA A 219 28.17 14.45 9.68
CA ALA A 219 28.84 13.17 9.90
C ALA A 219 27.89 12.01 9.53
N GLU A 220 28.47 10.94 9.01
CA GLU A 220 27.71 9.70 8.81
C GLU A 220 27.08 9.24 10.12
N ARG A 221 25.82 8.85 10.05
CA ARG A 221 25.08 8.36 11.20
C ARG A 221 24.27 7.13 10.86
N ASP A 222 24.38 6.11 11.72
CA ASP A 222 23.63 4.88 11.65
C ASP A 222 22.37 4.98 12.50
N TRP A 223 21.20 4.75 11.87
CA TRP A 223 19.91 4.63 12.51
C TRP A 223 19.60 3.15 12.68
N THR A 224 19.75 2.65 13.89
CA THR A 224 19.46 1.24 14.18
C THR A 224 17.96 0.98 14.20
N ILE A 225 17.48 0.17 13.26
CA ILE A 225 16.11 -0.33 13.25
C ILE A 225 16.05 -1.53 14.21
N ARG A 226 15.54 -1.28 15.40
CA ARG A 226 15.58 -2.25 16.51
C ARG A 226 14.41 -3.23 16.42
N ARG A 227 14.69 -4.48 16.74
CA ARG A 227 13.66 -5.50 16.99
C ARG A 227 13.30 -5.50 18.47
N ARG A 228 12.02 -5.35 18.77
CA ARG A 228 11.52 -5.44 20.15
C ARG A 228 11.54 -6.89 20.59
N VAL A 229 12.26 -7.19 21.67
CA VAL A 229 12.36 -8.54 22.25
C VAL A 229 11.07 -8.85 23.01
N PRO A 230 10.48 -10.04 22.86
CA PRO A 230 9.29 -10.43 23.63
C PRO A 230 9.62 -10.65 25.12
N ASP A 231 8.66 -10.36 25.98
CA ASP A 231 8.70 -10.79 27.37
C ASP A 231 8.42 -12.30 27.48
N ALA A 232 9.26 -13.02 28.21
CA ALA A 232 9.14 -14.48 28.33
C ALA A 232 7.84 -14.91 29.02
N ALA A 233 7.33 -14.13 29.98
CA ALA A 233 6.07 -14.45 30.66
C ALA A 233 4.86 -14.21 29.75
N GLU A 234 4.92 -13.20 28.85
CA GLU A 234 3.89 -12.99 27.82
C GLU A 234 3.85 -14.15 26.84
N ILE A 235 5.01 -14.64 26.37
CA ILE A 235 5.11 -15.80 25.49
C ILE A 235 4.58 -17.07 26.16
N ALA A 236 4.94 -17.32 27.43
CA ALA A 236 4.44 -18.47 28.17
C ALA A 236 2.91 -18.45 28.32
N ARG A 237 2.33 -17.28 28.63
CA ARG A 237 0.86 -17.13 28.70
C ARG A 237 0.20 -17.37 27.33
N LEU A 238 0.77 -16.83 26.25
CA LEU A 238 0.26 -17.07 24.91
C LEU A 238 0.30 -18.56 24.55
N ALA A 239 1.39 -19.25 24.88
CA ALA A 239 1.51 -20.69 24.62
C ALA A 239 0.48 -21.50 25.44
N GLU A 240 0.21 -21.13 26.69
CA GLU A 240 -0.85 -21.74 27.51
C GLU A 240 -2.24 -21.52 26.89
N ARG A 241 -2.51 -20.32 26.38
CA ARG A 241 -3.77 -20.02 25.67
C ARG A 241 -3.95 -20.92 24.45
N ILE A 242 -2.88 -21.07 23.64
CA ILE A 242 -2.91 -21.95 22.46
C ILE A 242 -3.14 -23.41 22.84
N ARG A 243 -2.44 -23.90 23.89
CA ARG A 243 -2.63 -25.29 24.39
C ARG A 243 -4.04 -25.55 24.91
N GLY A 244 -4.68 -24.53 25.48
CA GLY A 244 -6.04 -24.64 26.04
C GLY A 244 -7.15 -24.41 25.01
N ALA A 245 -6.84 -24.03 23.78
CA ALA A 245 -7.82 -23.79 22.72
C ALA A 245 -8.18 -25.08 21.98
N GLU A 246 -9.45 -25.25 21.64
CA GLU A 246 -9.93 -26.35 20.81
C GLU A 246 -9.82 -26.04 19.32
N ARG A 247 -9.96 -24.77 18.94
CA ARG A 247 -10.01 -24.30 17.53
C ARG A 247 -9.18 -23.03 17.35
N PRO A 248 -7.86 -23.08 17.61
CA PRO A 248 -6.99 -21.91 17.43
C PRO A 248 -6.79 -21.58 15.95
N LEU A 249 -6.77 -20.26 15.64
CA LEU A 249 -6.50 -19.71 14.30
C LEU A 249 -5.45 -18.61 14.41
N VAL A 250 -4.43 -18.65 13.55
CA VAL A 250 -3.43 -17.58 13.39
C VAL A 250 -3.82 -16.70 12.20
N ILE A 251 -3.76 -15.38 12.40
CA ILE A 251 -3.96 -14.39 11.33
C ILE A 251 -2.66 -13.60 11.12
N ALA A 252 -2.00 -13.85 9.99
CA ALA A 252 -0.75 -13.20 9.63
C ALA A 252 -1.00 -11.89 8.87
N GLY A 253 -0.39 -10.81 9.36
CA GLY A 253 -0.41 -9.50 8.73
C GLY A 253 0.94 -9.07 8.18
N GLY A 254 0.99 -7.83 7.65
CA GLY A 254 2.21 -7.24 7.07
C GLY A 254 3.41 -7.19 8.03
N GLY A 255 3.18 -7.17 9.35
CA GLY A 255 4.26 -7.21 10.34
C GLY A 255 5.11 -8.48 10.25
N VAL A 256 4.53 -9.61 9.80
CA VAL A 256 5.29 -10.84 9.52
C VAL A 256 6.28 -10.63 8.37
N VAL A 257 5.82 -9.99 7.29
CA VAL A 257 6.65 -9.70 6.10
C VAL A 257 7.76 -8.69 6.44
N TYR A 258 7.42 -7.62 7.15
CA TYR A 258 8.41 -6.59 7.55
C TYR A 258 9.45 -7.09 8.56
N ALA A 259 9.08 -8.07 9.37
CA ALA A 259 9.99 -8.69 10.33
C ALA A 259 10.88 -9.78 9.75
N ASP A 260 10.74 -10.14 8.46
CA ASP A 260 11.36 -11.34 7.88
C ASP A 260 11.00 -12.62 8.68
N ALA A 261 9.74 -12.73 9.09
CA ALA A 261 9.27 -13.80 9.98
C ALA A 261 8.58 -14.96 9.24
N GLN A 262 8.53 -14.93 7.90
CA GLN A 262 7.83 -15.91 7.08
C GLN A 262 8.32 -17.35 7.33
N GLY A 263 9.65 -17.56 7.36
CA GLY A 263 10.24 -18.87 7.62
C GLY A 263 9.85 -19.42 8.98
N VAL A 264 9.95 -18.60 10.03
CA VAL A 264 9.57 -18.99 11.41
C VAL A 264 8.07 -19.25 11.53
N LEU A 265 7.24 -18.47 10.86
CA LEU A 265 5.79 -18.68 10.82
C LEU A 265 5.45 -20.01 10.12
N THR A 266 6.10 -20.30 8.99
CA THR A 266 5.93 -21.56 8.26
C THR A 266 6.36 -22.77 9.11
N GLU A 267 7.49 -22.67 9.82
CA GLU A 267 7.94 -23.70 10.76
C GLU A 267 6.98 -23.91 11.92
N LEU A 268 6.41 -22.83 12.47
CA LEU A 268 5.38 -22.91 13.49
C LEU A 268 4.15 -23.68 12.97
N GLY A 269 3.63 -23.31 11.79
CA GLY A 269 2.50 -24.01 11.16
C GLY A 269 2.80 -25.49 10.92
N ARG A 270 3.96 -25.80 10.34
CA ARG A 270 4.42 -27.18 10.10
C ARG A 270 4.58 -27.97 11.41
N GLY A 271 5.16 -27.32 12.42
CA GLY A 271 5.44 -27.92 13.72
C GLY A 271 4.20 -28.19 14.57
N THR A 272 3.19 -27.36 14.52
CA THR A 272 2.02 -27.42 15.40
C THR A 272 0.72 -27.81 14.70
N GLY A 273 0.64 -27.64 13.37
CA GLY A 273 -0.60 -27.75 12.61
C GLY A 273 -1.53 -26.53 12.75
N LEU A 274 -1.11 -25.44 13.42
CA LEU A 274 -1.91 -24.23 13.57
C LEU A 274 -2.30 -23.68 12.20
N PRO A 275 -3.59 -23.49 11.89
CA PRO A 275 -4.03 -22.87 10.64
C PRO A 275 -3.62 -21.40 10.60
N ILE A 276 -3.07 -20.98 9.46
CA ILE A 276 -2.57 -19.62 9.24
C ILE A 276 -3.33 -19.01 8.09
N ALA A 277 -4.10 -17.97 8.40
CA ALA A 277 -4.78 -17.10 7.43
C ALA A 277 -3.98 -15.83 7.17
N GLU A 278 -4.10 -15.26 5.98
CA GLU A 278 -3.37 -14.07 5.55
C GLU A 278 -4.30 -12.87 5.36
N THR A 279 -3.91 -11.70 5.86
CA THR A 279 -4.56 -10.42 5.50
C THR A 279 -3.96 -9.86 4.21
N PHE A 280 -4.56 -8.79 3.62
CA PHE A 280 -4.01 -8.12 2.43
C PHE A 280 -2.52 -7.77 2.57
N ALA A 281 -2.16 -7.10 3.66
CA ALA A 281 -0.77 -6.73 3.91
C ALA A 281 0.12 -7.92 4.27
N GLY A 282 -0.49 -9.01 4.71
CA GLY A 282 0.15 -10.27 5.07
C GLY A 282 0.22 -11.29 3.93
N LYS A 283 -0.31 -10.98 2.74
CA LYS A 283 -0.22 -11.88 1.60
C LYS A 283 1.25 -12.16 1.24
N GLY A 284 1.63 -13.43 1.27
CA GLY A 284 3.03 -13.87 1.19
C GLY A 284 3.71 -14.05 2.55
N ALA A 285 2.98 -13.98 3.66
CA ALA A 285 3.48 -14.39 4.97
C ALA A 285 3.68 -15.91 5.06
N VAL A 286 2.87 -16.68 4.34
CA VAL A 286 3.01 -18.13 4.18
C VAL A 286 3.77 -18.41 2.87
N THR A 287 4.97 -18.96 2.97
CA THR A 287 5.89 -19.17 1.82
C THR A 287 5.92 -20.58 1.29
N GLU A 288 5.33 -21.53 2.01
CA GLU A 288 5.24 -22.92 1.62
C GLU A 288 3.81 -23.43 1.73
N ASP A 289 3.40 -24.24 0.75
CA ASP A 289 2.12 -24.91 0.83
C ASP A 289 2.15 -26.05 1.86
N GLY A 290 1.05 -26.15 2.62
CA GLY A 290 0.92 -27.18 3.64
C GLY A 290 -0.48 -27.19 4.27
N PRO A 291 -0.83 -28.23 5.04
CA PRO A 291 -2.15 -28.35 5.65
C PRO A 291 -2.54 -27.19 6.56
N TRP A 292 -1.57 -26.43 7.05
CA TRP A 292 -1.77 -25.24 7.91
C TRP A 292 -2.08 -23.95 7.12
N SER A 293 -1.83 -23.89 5.82
CA SER A 293 -2.11 -22.71 4.99
C SER A 293 -3.59 -22.66 4.61
N VAL A 294 -4.33 -21.68 5.13
CA VAL A 294 -5.78 -21.58 4.91
C VAL A 294 -6.19 -20.35 4.09
N PHE A 295 -5.25 -19.72 3.38
CA PHE A 295 -5.46 -18.64 2.40
C PHE A 295 -5.85 -17.29 3.02
N GLY A 296 -6.44 -16.42 2.20
CA GLY A 296 -6.89 -15.09 2.60
C GLY A 296 -8.11 -15.12 3.52
N ILE A 297 -8.20 -14.12 4.44
CA ILE A 297 -9.31 -13.96 5.39
C ILE A 297 -10.04 -12.64 5.18
N GLY A 298 -11.30 -12.59 5.58
CA GLY A 298 -12.14 -11.39 5.63
C GLY A 298 -12.93 -11.16 4.34
N LEU A 299 -13.26 -9.90 4.06
CA LEU A 299 -14.20 -9.51 2.99
C LEU A 299 -13.82 -10.02 1.60
N GLU A 300 -12.54 -10.12 1.30
CA GLU A 300 -12.03 -10.68 0.04
C GLU A 300 -11.20 -11.96 0.29
N GLY A 301 -11.45 -12.63 1.40
CA GLY A 301 -10.82 -13.91 1.73
C GLY A 301 -11.52 -15.11 1.09
N ALA A 302 -10.94 -16.29 1.26
CA ALA A 302 -11.57 -17.54 0.87
C ALA A 302 -12.76 -17.84 1.81
N PRO A 303 -13.93 -18.26 1.28
CA PRO A 303 -15.10 -18.53 2.13
C PRO A 303 -14.85 -19.65 3.15
N THR A 304 -14.03 -20.61 2.81
CA THR A 304 -13.67 -21.70 3.74
C THR A 304 -12.80 -21.23 4.90
N THR A 305 -11.89 -20.27 4.66
CA THR A 305 -11.11 -19.63 5.72
C THR A 305 -12.01 -18.82 6.65
N ASN A 306 -12.96 -18.11 6.09
CA ASN A 306 -13.94 -17.34 6.88
C ASN A 306 -14.78 -18.25 7.76
N ARG A 307 -15.25 -19.41 7.25
CA ARG A 307 -15.95 -20.41 8.09
C ARG A 307 -15.09 -21.00 9.19
N LEU A 308 -13.77 -21.15 9.02
CA LEU A 308 -12.86 -21.50 10.11
C LEU A 308 -12.80 -20.38 11.17
N ALA A 309 -12.72 -19.13 10.72
CA ALA A 309 -12.66 -17.98 11.62
C ALA A 309 -13.96 -17.79 12.44
N GLU A 310 -15.14 -18.06 11.87
CA GLU A 310 -16.43 -18.04 12.56
C GLU A 310 -16.49 -19.05 13.73
N ARG A 311 -15.75 -20.16 13.62
CA ARG A 311 -15.74 -21.26 14.59
C ARG A 311 -14.55 -21.22 15.54
N ALA A 312 -13.58 -20.34 15.30
CA ALA A 312 -12.38 -20.25 16.14
C ALA A 312 -12.74 -19.82 17.56
N ASP A 313 -12.18 -20.49 18.57
CA ASP A 313 -12.30 -20.13 19.97
C ASP A 313 -11.10 -19.32 20.49
N LEU A 314 -10.00 -19.32 19.73
CA LEU A 314 -8.83 -18.46 19.93
C LEU A 314 -8.33 -17.94 18.59
N VAL A 315 -8.21 -16.62 18.48
CA VAL A 315 -7.60 -15.93 17.34
C VAL A 315 -6.29 -15.29 17.79
N VAL A 316 -5.17 -15.74 17.21
CA VAL A 316 -3.84 -15.15 17.44
C VAL A 316 -3.48 -14.31 16.23
N HIS A 317 -3.53 -12.99 16.36
CA HIS A 317 -3.20 -12.11 15.24
C HIS A 317 -1.77 -11.57 15.34
N VAL A 318 -0.99 -11.75 14.27
CA VAL A 318 0.44 -11.46 14.23
C VAL A 318 0.73 -10.35 13.23
N GLY A 319 1.21 -9.20 13.72
CA GLY A 319 1.61 -8.08 12.89
C GLY A 319 0.49 -7.51 12.02
N THR A 320 -0.76 -7.60 12.46
CA THR A 320 -1.93 -7.05 11.77
C THR A 320 -2.68 -6.05 12.65
N ARG A 321 -3.43 -5.15 12.01
CA ARG A 321 -4.27 -4.16 12.68
C ARG A 321 -5.70 -4.66 12.92
N LEU A 322 -6.08 -5.83 12.42
CA LEU A 322 -7.45 -6.33 12.38
C LEU A 322 -8.42 -5.25 11.90
N THR A 323 -8.24 -4.83 10.65
CA THR A 323 -9.05 -3.80 10.00
C THR A 323 -10.47 -4.30 9.74
N ASP A 324 -11.36 -3.39 9.37
CA ASP A 324 -12.73 -3.68 8.96
C ASP A 324 -12.81 -4.83 7.94
N PHE A 325 -11.94 -4.82 6.94
CA PHE A 325 -11.87 -5.89 5.93
C PHE A 325 -11.48 -7.25 6.51
N ALA A 326 -10.52 -7.30 7.42
CA ALA A 326 -10.05 -8.56 8.00
C ALA A 326 -11.04 -9.16 8.99
N THR A 327 -11.94 -8.33 9.55
CA THR A 327 -12.95 -8.74 10.54
C THR A 327 -14.36 -8.83 9.96
N ALA A 328 -14.52 -8.60 8.64
CA ALA A 328 -15.81 -8.49 8.01
C ALA A 328 -16.75 -7.58 8.82
N SER A 329 -16.32 -6.34 9.05
CA SER A 329 -17.02 -5.34 9.85
C SER A 329 -17.44 -5.84 11.24
N GLN A 330 -16.53 -6.55 11.93
CA GLN A 330 -16.75 -7.12 13.26
C GLN A 330 -17.81 -8.24 13.31
N SER A 331 -18.15 -8.85 12.18
CA SER A 331 -19.14 -9.95 12.13
C SER A 331 -18.50 -11.34 12.00
N LEU A 332 -17.20 -11.42 11.63
CA LEU A 332 -16.56 -12.68 11.25
C LEU A 332 -16.37 -13.67 12.40
N PHE A 333 -16.04 -13.18 13.60
CA PHE A 333 -15.73 -14.06 14.74
C PHE A 333 -17.01 -14.32 15.53
N ALA A 334 -17.78 -15.32 15.10
CA ALA A 334 -19.15 -15.53 15.59
C ALA A 334 -19.22 -16.38 16.88
N ASP A 335 -18.20 -17.17 17.23
CA ASP A 335 -18.19 -17.95 18.46
C ASP A 335 -18.27 -17.00 19.67
N PRO A 336 -19.30 -17.13 20.55
CA PRO A 336 -19.47 -16.25 21.70
C PRO A 336 -18.35 -16.41 22.75
N GLY A 337 -17.58 -17.49 22.70
CA GLY A 337 -16.46 -17.76 23.58
C GLY A 337 -15.10 -17.38 22.99
N VAL A 338 -15.07 -16.80 21.77
CA VAL A 338 -13.81 -16.46 21.10
C VAL A 338 -12.96 -15.51 21.95
N ARG A 339 -11.68 -15.80 22.02
CA ARG A 339 -10.67 -14.96 22.67
C ARG A 339 -9.64 -14.53 21.66
N PHE A 340 -9.01 -13.38 21.94
CA PHE A 340 -7.97 -12.83 21.08
C PHE A 340 -6.65 -12.76 21.84
N ALA A 341 -5.58 -13.05 21.11
CA ALA A 341 -4.21 -12.77 21.51
C ALA A 341 -3.47 -12.13 20.34
N SER A 342 -2.44 -11.36 20.62
CA SER A 342 -1.72 -10.65 19.58
C SER A 342 -0.21 -10.69 19.76
N ILE A 343 0.52 -10.68 18.64
CA ILE A 343 1.92 -10.33 18.56
C ILE A 343 2.03 -9.09 17.69
N ASN A 344 2.39 -7.95 18.28
CA ASN A 344 2.51 -6.70 17.53
C ASN A 344 3.56 -5.78 18.18
N ILE A 345 4.20 -4.93 17.37
CA ILE A 345 5.14 -3.91 17.88
C ILE A 345 4.42 -2.67 18.40
N VAL A 346 3.18 -2.42 17.99
CA VAL A 346 2.39 -1.24 18.33
C VAL A 346 1.27 -1.61 19.29
N GLU A 347 1.31 -1.08 20.49
CA GLU A 347 0.35 -1.37 21.56
C GLU A 347 -1.09 -1.05 21.14
N HIS A 348 -1.32 0.10 20.48
CA HIS A 348 -2.65 0.49 19.98
C HIS A 348 -3.31 -0.58 19.09
N ASP A 349 -2.52 -1.30 18.30
CA ASP A 349 -3.05 -2.37 17.45
C ASP A 349 -3.08 -3.72 18.18
N ALA A 350 -2.17 -3.92 19.12
CA ALA A 350 -2.05 -5.17 19.85
C ALA A 350 -3.25 -5.46 20.74
N VAL A 351 -3.83 -4.42 21.35
CA VAL A 351 -4.94 -4.56 22.32
C VAL A 351 -6.34 -4.59 21.68
N LYS A 352 -6.42 -4.48 20.34
CA LYS A 352 -7.71 -4.53 19.63
C LYS A 352 -8.42 -5.86 19.89
N GLN A 353 -9.75 -5.82 19.89
CA GLN A 353 -10.61 -6.98 20.20
C GLN A 353 -10.41 -7.54 21.62
N GLY A 354 -9.93 -6.75 22.56
CA GLY A 354 -9.62 -7.22 23.91
C GLY A 354 -8.49 -8.25 23.94
N ALA A 355 -7.59 -8.23 22.97
CA ALA A 355 -6.54 -9.22 22.82
C ALA A 355 -5.51 -9.15 23.96
N GLU A 356 -5.09 -10.31 24.44
CA GLU A 356 -3.90 -10.43 25.28
C GLU A 356 -2.65 -10.19 24.42
N ALA A 357 -1.94 -9.10 24.70
CA ALA A 357 -0.88 -8.60 23.84
C ALA A 357 0.50 -9.14 24.22
N VAL A 358 1.26 -9.57 23.21
CA VAL A 358 2.72 -9.71 23.23
C VAL A 358 3.31 -8.57 22.41
N LEU A 359 3.91 -7.59 23.09
CA LEU A 359 4.47 -6.41 22.44
C LEU A 359 5.90 -6.69 21.97
N ALA A 360 6.04 -7.27 20.77
CA ALA A 360 7.32 -7.71 20.23
C ALA A 360 7.38 -7.72 18.71
N ASP A 361 8.62 -7.82 18.19
CA ASP A 361 8.90 -8.15 16.79
C ASP A 361 8.38 -9.54 16.45
N ALA A 362 7.69 -9.68 15.31
CA ALA A 362 7.03 -10.93 14.93
C ALA A 362 8.03 -12.11 14.81
N ARG A 363 9.24 -11.88 14.24
CA ARG A 363 10.24 -12.95 14.09
C ARG A 363 10.71 -13.48 15.42
N LEU A 364 11.05 -12.58 16.35
CA LEU A 364 11.55 -12.96 17.68
C LEU A 364 10.45 -13.61 18.52
N ALA A 365 9.23 -13.06 18.48
CA ALA A 365 8.11 -13.60 19.24
C ALA A 365 7.64 -14.97 18.72
N LEU A 366 7.54 -15.15 17.39
CA LEU A 366 7.18 -16.44 16.80
C LEU A 366 8.24 -17.52 17.08
N ALA A 367 9.53 -17.16 17.04
CA ALA A 367 10.61 -18.09 17.39
C ALA A 367 10.53 -18.53 18.88
N ALA A 368 10.31 -17.57 19.78
CA ALA A 368 10.13 -17.87 21.20
C ALA A 368 8.86 -18.70 21.46
N LEU A 369 7.76 -18.38 20.78
CA LEU A 369 6.50 -19.13 20.88
C LEU A 369 6.64 -20.57 20.36
N ALA A 370 7.33 -20.77 19.23
CA ALA A 370 7.60 -22.11 18.70
C ALA A 370 8.42 -22.96 19.68
N ALA A 371 9.44 -22.36 20.28
CA ALA A 371 10.25 -23.03 21.32
C ALA A 371 9.41 -23.38 22.57
N GLU A 372 8.56 -22.47 23.02
CA GLU A 372 7.69 -22.68 24.18
C GLU A 372 6.62 -23.76 23.92
N LEU A 373 6.03 -23.78 22.70
CA LEU A 373 5.02 -24.80 22.33
C LEU A 373 5.61 -26.22 22.22
N GLY A 374 6.88 -26.35 21.83
CA GLY A 374 7.56 -27.66 21.74
C GLY A 374 6.82 -28.64 20.83
N ASP A 375 6.47 -29.80 21.36
CA ASP A 375 5.79 -30.87 20.61
C ASP A 375 4.26 -30.69 20.50
N TYR A 376 3.74 -29.53 20.86
CA TYR A 376 2.31 -29.25 20.76
C TYR A 376 1.78 -29.48 19.32
N ARG A 377 0.58 -30.06 19.26
CA ARG A 377 -0.22 -30.20 18.05
C ARG A 377 -1.64 -29.75 18.34
N ILE A 378 -2.27 -29.10 17.35
CA ILE A 378 -3.69 -28.75 17.44
C ILE A 378 -4.54 -30.01 17.61
N PRO A 379 -5.75 -29.92 18.23
CA PRO A 379 -6.66 -31.04 18.36
C PRO A 379 -6.96 -31.70 17.00
N ALA A 380 -6.99 -33.05 16.99
CA ALA A 380 -7.17 -33.83 15.74
C ALA A 380 -8.50 -33.49 15.01
N ALA A 381 -9.56 -33.19 15.76
CA ALA A 381 -10.83 -32.76 15.18
C ALA A 381 -10.70 -31.43 14.43
N TRP A 382 -9.96 -30.46 15.02
CA TRP A 382 -9.71 -29.18 14.35
C TRP A 382 -8.80 -29.33 13.13
N ALA A 383 -7.79 -30.19 13.22
CA ALA A 383 -6.93 -30.50 12.06
C ALA A 383 -7.72 -31.08 10.90
N ALA A 384 -8.72 -31.92 11.18
CA ALA A 384 -9.63 -32.46 10.17
C ALA A 384 -10.52 -31.38 9.54
N ASP A 385 -11.06 -30.46 10.36
CA ASP A 385 -11.85 -29.29 9.86
C ASP A 385 -11.00 -28.40 8.94
N VAL A 386 -9.75 -28.12 9.34
CA VAL A 386 -8.79 -27.31 8.55
C VAL A 386 -8.49 -27.98 7.21
N ALA A 387 -8.20 -29.29 7.22
CA ALA A 387 -7.98 -30.06 5.99
C ALA A 387 -9.21 -30.05 5.08
N GLY A 388 -10.41 -30.28 5.65
CA GLY A 388 -11.67 -30.23 4.90
C GLY A 388 -11.96 -28.85 4.29
N ALA A 389 -11.61 -27.77 4.99
CA ALA A 389 -11.74 -26.41 4.47
C ALA A 389 -10.81 -26.18 3.26
N ARG A 390 -9.57 -26.66 3.33
CA ARG A 390 -8.62 -26.61 2.20
C ARG A 390 -9.11 -27.42 1.01
N ASP A 391 -9.47 -28.67 1.27
CA ASP A 391 -9.93 -29.60 0.21
C ASP A 391 -11.18 -29.09 -0.51
N ALA A 392 -12.03 -28.36 0.19
CA ALA A 392 -13.20 -27.71 -0.39
C ALA A 392 -12.86 -26.46 -1.22
N TRP A 393 -11.81 -25.71 -0.84
CA TRP A 393 -11.46 -24.47 -1.54
C TRP A 393 -10.56 -24.67 -2.75
N LEU A 394 -9.58 -25.56 -2.67
CA LEU A 394 -8.58 -25.73 -3.75
C LEU A 394 -9.21 -25.99 -5.12
N PRO A 395 -10.19 -26.92 -5.29
CA PRO A 395 -10.83 -27.13 -6.58
C PRO A 395 -11.59 -25.90 -7.09
N VAL A 396 -12.18 -25.12 -6.19
CA VAL A 396 -12.94 -23.90 -6.55
C VAL A 396 -11.98 -22.81 -7.04
N ARG A 397 -10.86 -22.60 -6.31
CA ARG A 397 -9.80 -21.69 -6.70
C ARG A 397 -9.22 -22.07 -8.07
N ASP A 398 -8.83 -23.34 -8.21
CA ASP A 398 -8.17 -23.83 -9.42
C ASP A 398 -9.10 -23.72 -10.64
N ALA A 399 -10.38 -24.05 -10.51
CA ALA A 399 -11.35 -23.86 -11.57
C ALA A 399 -11.58 -22.37 -11.92
N ALA A 400 -11.59 -21.48 -10.94
CA ALA A 400 -11.78 -20.05 -11.16
C ALA A 400 -10.56 -19.36 -11.81
N THR A 401 -9.38 -19.97 -11.69
CA THR A 401 -8.12 -19.46 -12.24
C THR A 401 -7.58 -20.25 -13.41
N ASP A 402 -8.25 -21.32 -13.84
CA ASP A 402 -7.84 -22.15 -14.99
C ASP A 402 -8.01 -21.37 -16.31
N PRO A 403 -6.91 -20.92 -16.96
CA PRO A 403 -7.02 -20.14 -18.18
C PRO A 403 -7.35 -20.97 -19.42
N ASP A 404 -7.30 -22.29 -19.34
CA ASP A 404 -7.57 -23.20 -20.44
C ASP A 404 -9.03 -23.72 -20.41
N ALA A 405 -9.75 -23.51 -19.30
CA ALA A 405 -11.18 -23.78 -19.20
C ALA A 405 -11.98 -22.60 -19.80
N PRO A 406 -12.76 -22.80 -20.88
CA PRO A 406 -13.57 -21.74 -21.43
C PRO A 406 -14.64 -21.29 -20.40
N PHE A 407 -14.73 -19.98 -20.16
CA PHE A 407 -15.81 -19.45 -19.32
C PHE A 407 -17.16 -19.64 -20.03
N PRO A 408 -18.17 -20.27 -19.40
CA PRO A 408 -19.43 -20.61 -20.02
C PRO A 408 -20.36 -19.38 -20.15
N LEU A 409 -19.95 -18.37 -20.93
CA LEU A 409 -20.66 -17.08 -21.06
C LEU A 409 -22.12 -17.28 -21.53
N ALA A 410 -22.40 -18.34 -22.29
CA ALA A 410 -23.75 -18.66 -22.75
C ALA A 410 -24.70 -19.02 -21.59
N ASP A 411 -24.19 -19.51 -20.49
CA ASP A 411 -24.95 -19.85 -19.27
C ASP A 411 -25.20 -18.63 -18.38
N HIS A 412 -24.61 -17.47 -18.74
CA HIS A 412 -24.65 -16.21 -18.02
C HIS A 412 -25.24 -15.07 -18.87
N PRO A 413 -26.52 -15.13 -19.24
CA PRO A 413 -27.14 -14.13 -20.10
C PRO A 413 -27.20 -12.71 -19.48
N GLU A 414 -26.97 -12.59 -18.16
CA GLU A 414 -26.88 -11.32 -17.44
C GLU A 414 -25.55 -10.59 -17.67
N LEU A 415 -24.51 -11.30 -18.18
CA LEU A 415 -23.21 -10.70 -18.44
C LEU A 415 -23.17 -10.00 -19.80
N PRO A 416 -22.49 -8.84 -19.92
CA PRO A 416 -22.41 -8.14 -21.18
C PRO A 416 -21.48 -8.87 -22.16
N VAL A 417 -21.90 -8.91 -23.43
CA VAL A 417 -21.09 -9.47 -24.53
C VAL A 417 -20.18 -8.39 -25.08
N THR A 418 -18.91 -8.40 -24.66
CA THR A 418 -17.88 -7.41 -25.10
C THR A 418 -16.91 -7.97 -26.12
N GLY A 419 -16.91 -9.29 -26.34
CA GLY A 419 -15.90 -10.00 -27.12
C GLY A 419 -14.71 -10.49 -26.28
N ALA A 420 -14.64 -10.14 -24.99
CA ALA A 420 -13.66 -10.70 -24.07
C ALA A 420 -13.91 -12.20 -23.86
N THR A 421 -12.83 -12.97 -23.72
CA THR A 421 -12.88 -14.44 -23.56
C THR A 421 -12.35 -14.90 -22.21
N LEU A 422 -11.66 -14.03 -21.48
CA LEU A 422 -11.03 -14.32 -20.20
C LEU A 422 -11.75 -13.59 -19.06
N THR A 423 -11.88 -14.26 -17.93
CA THR A 423 -12.23 -13.61 -16.68
C THR A 423 -10.98 -13.01 -16.02
N GLN A 424 -11.16 -12.10 -15.05
CA GLN A 424 -10.05 -11.60 -14.24
C GLN A 424 -9.37 -12.73 -13.43
N GLY A 425 -10.13 -13.73 -12.96
CA GLY A 425 -9.58 -14.90 -12.28
C GLY A 425 -8.64 -15.71 -13.19
N GLN A 426 -9.04 -15.96 -14.43
CA GLN A 426 -8.19 -16.64 -15.43
C GLN A 426 -6.94 -15.82 -15.79
N LEU A 427 -7.06 -14.48 -15.87
CA LEU A 427 -5.91 -13.61 -16.04
C LEU A 427 -4.92 -13.73 -14.87
N ILE A 428 -5.42 -13.80 -13.63
CA ILE A 428 -4.58 -14.06 -12.45
C ILE A 428 -3.91 -15.44 -12.55
N GLY A 429 -4.61 -16.46 -13.03
CA GLY A 429 -4.03 -17.78 -13.29
C GLY A 429 -2.84 -17.72 -14.25
N LEU A 430 -2.97 -17.01 -15.37
CA LEU A 430 -1.88 -16.79 -16.35
C LEU A 430 -0.67 -16.04 -15.71
N LEU A 431 -0.94 -15.06 -14.88
CA LEU A 431 0.12 -14.35 -14.15
C LEU A 431 0.81 -15.29 -13.14
N GLN A 432 0.04 -16.16 -12.47
CA GLN A 432 0.55 -17.14 -11.53
C GLN A 432 1.45 -18.19 -12.22
N GLU A 433 1.03 -18.71 -13.39
CA GLU A 433 1.83 -19.63 -14.23
C GLU A 433 3.19 -19.02 -14.62
N HIS A 434 3.18 -17.73 -14.94
CA HIS A 434 4.38 -17.02 -15.41
C HIS A 434 5.31 -16.61 -14.28
N ALA A 435 4.80 -16.41 -13.07
CA ALA A 435 5.55 -15.89 -11.92
C ALA A 435 6.60 -16.90 -11.42
N ARG A 436 7.81 -16.42 -11.15
CA ARG A 436 8.96 -17.20 -10.65
C ARG A 436 9.31 -16.77 -9.22
N PRO A 437 10.14 -17.55 -8.52
CA PRO A 437 10.71 -17.11 -7.24
C PRO A 437 11.38 -15.74 -7.39
N GLY A 438 11.11 -14.82 -6.46
CA GLY A 438 11.58 -13.43 -6.47
C GLY A 438 10.66 -12.45 -7.20
N ASP A 439 9.75 -12.92 -8.07
CA ASP A 439 8.79 -12.04 -8.73
C ASP A 439 7.77 -11.46 -7.72
N THR A 440 7.38 -10.21 -7.95
CA THR A 440 6.41 -9.49 -7.10
C THR A 440 5.21 -9.04 -7.93
N ILE A 441 3.99 -9.37 -7.48
CA ILE A 441 2.76 -8.79 -7.99
C ILE A 441 2.32 -7.61 -7.11
N VAL A 442 1.91 -6.50 -7.75
CA VAL A 442 1.47 -5.27 -7.08
C VAL A 442 0.03 -4.98 -7.44
N ALA A 443 -0.82 -4.71 -6.45
CA ALA A 443 -2.17 -4.21 -6.65
C ALA A 443 -2.62 -3.37 -5.43
N ALA A 444 -3.57 -2.45 -5.62
CA ALA A 444 -4.00 -1.55 -4.54
C ALA A 444 -5.50 -1.31 -4.48
N ALA A 445 -6.16 -1.02 -5.59
CA ALA A 445 -7.57 -0.62 -5.58
C ALA A 445 -8.40 -1.38 -6.62
N GLY A 446 -9.71 -1.39 -6.41
CA GLY A 446 -10.65 -2.09 -7.29
C GLY A 446 -10.71 -3.60 -7.04
N GLY A 447 -11.06 -4.38 -8.07
CA GLY A 447 -11.14 -5.85 -8.02
C GLY A 447 -9.80 -6.57 -7.85
N PRO A 448 -8.73 -6.18 -8.57
CA PRO A 448 -7.47 -6.91 -8.57
C PRO A 448 -6.89 -7.26 -7.19
N PRO A 449 -6.77 -6.36 -6.20
CA PRO A 449 -6.20 -6.73 -4.91
C PRO A 449 -7.08 -7.71 -4.12
N GLY A 450 -8.40 -7.61 -4.22
CA GLY A 450 -9.33 -8.54 -3.58
C GLY A 450 -9.22 -9.94 -4.18
N ASP A 451 -9.21 -10.02 -5.50
CA ASP A 451 -9.07 -11.28 -6.22
C ASP A 451 -7.71 -11.93 -5.95
N LEU A 452 -6.62 -11.16 -5.95
CA LEU A 452 -5.29 -11.65 -5.56
C LEU A 452 -5.25 -12.12 -4.11
N GLN A 453 -5.92 -11.43 -3.18
CA GLN A 453 -6.02 -11.88 -1.79
C GLN A 453 -6.67 -13.26 -1.70
N LYS A 454 -7.66 -13.52 -2.52
CA LYS A 454 -8.43 -14.76 -2.54
C LYS A 454 -7.69 -15.92 -3.22
N VAL A 455 -7.09 -15.69 -4.39
CA VAL A 455 -6.60 -16.80 -5.24
C VAL A 455 -5.10 -16.81 -5.48
N TRP A 456 -4.35 -15.71 -5.28
CA TRP A 456 -2.91 -15.68 -5.51
C TRP A 456 -2.17 -16.62 -4.55
N ASP A 457 -1.34 -17.47 -5.12
CA ASP A 457 -0.44 -18.34 -4.37
C ASP A 457 0.96 -17.73 -4.29
N ALA A 458 1.31 -17.22 -3.12
CA ALA A 458 2.61 -16.61 -2.84
C ALA A 458 3.68 -17.63 -2.42
N THR A 459 3.37 -18.93 -2.42
CA THR A 459 4.37 -19.96 -2.08
C THR A 459 5.47 -20.07 -3.15
N GLY A 460 6.57 -20.71 -2.81
CA GLY A 460 7.70 -20.86 -3.74
C GLY A 460 8.49 -19.57 -4.01
N GLY A 461 8.44 -18.59 -3.10
CA GLY A 461 9.23 -17.36 -3.19
C GLY A 461 8.63 -16.25 -4.05
N ARG A 462 7.38 -16.38 -4.47
CA ARG A 462 6.62 -15.31 -5.15
C ARG A 462 6.08 -14.33 -4.12
N ALA A 463 6.21 -13.03 -4.36
CA ALA A 463 5.76 -12.01 -3.43
C ALA A 463 4.45 -11.34 -3.90
N ALA A 464 3.68 -10.85 -2.94
CA ALA A 464 2.51 -10.02 -3.20
C ALA A 464 2.61 -8.69 -2.43
N HIS A 465 2.40 -7.60 -3.14
CA HIS A 465 2.38 -6.25 -2.59
C HIS A 465 0.98 -5.68 -2.76
N LEU A 466 0.08 -6.04 -1.85
CA LEU A 466 -1.30 -5.56 -1.85
C LEU A 466 -1.42 -4.36 -0.91
N GLU A 467 -1.65 -3.16 -1.48
CA GLU A 467 -1.95 -1.96 -0.69
C GLU A 467 -3.47 -1.82 -0.58
N PHE A 468 -4.02 -2.21 0.56
CA PHE A 468 -5.44 -2.09 0.84
C PHE A 468 -5.73 -1.34 2.15
N GLY A 469 -4.69 -0.85 2.83
CA GLY A 469 -4.83 -0.07 4.05
C GLY A 469 -5.41 1.31 3.82
N PHE A 470 -5.13 1.91 2.68
CA PHE A 470 -5.72 3.16 2.18
C PHE A 470 -6.45 2.97 0.86
N SER A 471 -6.12 1.93 0.11
CA SER A 471 -6.77 1.50 -1.14
C SER A 471 -6.84 2.61 -2.19
N CYS A 472 -5.68 3.22 -2.47
CA CYS A 472 -5.60 4.38 -3.35
C CYS A 472 -5.48 3.96 -4.82
N MET A 473 -6.47 4.33 -5.63
CA MET A 473 -6.38 4.18 -7.10
C MET A 473 -5.22 5.00 -7.65
N GLY A 474 -4.45 4.42 -8.56
CA GLY A 474 -3.26 5.03 -9.14
C GLY A 474 -1.96 4.76 -8.36
N TYR A 475 -2.02 3.96 -7.28
CA TYR A 475 -0.84 3.53 -6.53
C TYR A 475 0.00 2.51 -7.29
N GLU A 476 -0.61 1.61 -8.01
CA GLU A 476 -0.05 0.35 -8.48
C GLU A 476 1.16 0.52 -9.40
N LEU A 477 1.02 1.34 -10.46
CA LEU A 477 2.09 1.57 -11.44
C LEU A 477 3.32 2.23 -10.79
N PRO A 478 3.22 3.39 -10.13
CA PRO A 478 4.37 4.00 -9.48
C PRO A 478 4.93 3.13 -8.34
N ALA A 479 4.09 2.39 -7.62
CA ALA A 479 4.57 1.46 -6.59
C ALA A 479 5.36 0.30 -7.19
N ALA A 480 4.95 -0.24 -8.35
CA ALA A 480 5.72 -1.27 -9.06
C ALA A 480 7.10 -0.74 -9.46
N MET A 481 7.21 0.50 -9.92
CA MET A 481 8.51 1.15 -10.14
C MET A 481 9.32 1.24 -8.85
N GLY A 482 8.69 1.62 -7.74
CA GLY A 482 9.34 1.68 -6.43
C GLY A 482 9.84 0.32 -5.95
N VAL A 483 9.03 -0.74 -6.10
CA VAL A 483 9.43 -2.13 -5.80
C VAL A 483 10.65 -2.52 -6.64
N ARG A 484 10.63 -2.21 -7.94
CA ARG A 484 11.75 -2.49 -8.85
C ARG A 484 13.04 -1.78 -8.45
N LEU A 485 12.95 -0.53 -7.99
CA LEU A 485 14.12 0.23 -7.51
C LEU A 485 14.66 -0.33 -6.18
N ALA A 486 13.81 -0.94 -5.35
CA ALA A 486 14.23 -1.55 -4.09
C ALA A 486 14.87 -2.93 -4.29
N ASP A 487 14.43 -3.66 -5.33
CA ASP A 487 14.97 -4.97 -5.73
C ASP A 487 15.57 -4.87 -7.14
N PRO A 488 16.87 -4.59 -7.25
CA PRO A 488 17.54 -4.41 -8.54
C PRO A 488 17.90 -5.74 -9.25
N ASP A 489 17.61 -6.91 -8.69
CA ASP A 489 17.93 -8.20 -9.32
C ASP A 489 17.23 -8.32 -10.68
N PRO A 490 17.97 -8.41 -11.81
CA PRO A 490 17.39 -8.48 -13.14
C PRO A 490 16.60 -9.78 -13.40
N ALA A 491 16.79 -10.82 -12.58
CA ALA A 491 16.02 -12.05 -12.69
C ALA A 491 14.58 -11.91 -12.16
N HIS A 492 14.36 -10.95 -11.27
CA HIS A 492 13.06 -10.71 -10.66
C HIS A 492 12.22 -9.77 -11.52
N ARG A 493 10.94 -10.07 -11.62
CA ARG A 493 9.95 -9.25 -12.32
C ARG A 493 8.99 -8.60 -11.35
N VAL A 494 8.67 -7.34 -11.62
CA VAL A 494 7.59 -6.64 -10.91
C VAL A 494 6.43 -6.43 -11.87
N THR A 495 5.27 -6.96 -11.52
CA THR A 495 4.04 -6.87 -12.30
C THR A 495 2.97 -6.15 -11.52
N ALA A 496 2.47 -5.01 -12.01
CA ALA A 496 1.26 -4.38 -11.50
C ALA A 496 0.04 -4.97 -12.22
N LEU A 497 -0.95 -5.47 -11.47
CA LEU A 497 -2.26 -5.83 -12.00
C LEU A 497 -3.25 -4.74 -11.61
N ILE A 498 -3.83 -4.08 -12.61
CA ILE A 498 -4.72 -2.93 -12.44
C ILE A 498 -5.95 -3.01 -13.34
N GLY A 499 -7.05 -2.38 -12.93
CA GLY A 499 -8.19 -2.15 -13.81
C GLY A 499 -7.97 -0.96 -14.76
N ASP A 500 -8.75 -0.92 -15.84
CA ASP A 500 -8.74 0.19 -16.80
C ASP A 500 -9.06 1.54 -16.15
N GLY A 501 -9.97 1.59 -15.17
CA GLY A 501 -10.29 2.80 -14.42
C GLY A 501 -9.10 3.37 -13.66
N THR A 502 -8.33 2.52 -13.00
CA THR A 502 -7.11 2.91 -12.29
C THR A 502 -6.02 3.34 -13.27
N PHE A 503 -5.86 2.62 -14.38
CA PHE A 503 -4.88 2.97 -15.41
C PHE A 503 -5.11 4.37 -15.97
N VAL A 504 -6.35 4.70 -16.34
CA VAL A 504 -6.70 6.02 -16.89
C VAL A 504 -6.46 7.15 -15.88
N MET A 505 -6.56 6.89 -14.58
CA MET A 505 -6.33 7.92 -13.55
C MET A 505 -4.87 8.35 -13.44
N MET A 506 -3.90 7.44 -13.61
CA MET A 506 -2.49 7.75 -13.34
C MET A 506 -1.49 6.97 -14.21
N PRO A 507 -1.53 7.13 -15.56
CA PRO A 507 -0.60 6.44 -16.45
C PRO A 507 0.72 7.19 -16.67
N THR A 508 0.83 8.44 -16.22
CA THR A 508 1.89 9.37 -16.65
C THR A 508 3.29 8.96 -16.22
N GLU A 509 3.43 8.18 -15.15
CA GLU A 509 4.74 7.70 -14.69
C GLU A 509 5.36 6.61 -15.59
N ILE A 510 4.63 6.13 -16.60
CA ILE A 510 5.23 5.36 -17.70
C ILE A 510 6.36 6.17 -18.37
N VAL A 511 6.18 7.49 -18.51
CA VAL A 511 7.23 8.39 -19.05
C VAL A 511 8.46 8.37 -18.15
N THR A 512 8.26 8.41 -16.83
CA THR A 512 9.36 8.34 -15.86
C THR A 512 10.05 6.97 -15.92
N ALA A 513 9.29 5.88 -15.99
CA ALA A 513 9.86 4.54 -16.12
C ALA A 513 10.69 4.39 -17.40
N ALA A 514 10.21 4.92 -18.53
CA ALA A 514 10.94 4.92 -19.80
C ALA A 514 12.20 5.79 -19.74
N GLN A 515 12.13 6.99 -19.14
CA GLN A 515 13.26 7.90 -18.99
C GLN A 515 14.38 7.31 -18.12
N GLU A 516 14.02 6.67 -17.01
CA GLU A 516 14.95 6.14 -16.03
C GLU A 516 15.36 4.68 -16.33
N GLY A 517 14.79 4.06 -17.37
CA GLY A 517 15.06 2.65 -17.69
C GLY A 517 14.61 1.69 -16.57
N ILE A 518 13.44 1.95 -15.96
CA ILE A 518 12.88 1.11 -14.89
C ILE A 518 12.01 0.01 -15.51
N PRO A 519 12.47 -1.25 -15.55
CA PRO A 519 11.69 -2.34 -16.12
C PRO A 519 10.58 -2.77 -15.17
N CYS A 520 9.33 -2.57 -15.56
CA CYS A 520 8.16 -3.06 -14.86
C CYS A 520 7.06 -3.44 -15.86
N THR A 521 6.22 -4.39 -15.50
CA THR A 521 5.09 -4.81 -16.33
C THR A 521 3.79 -4.32 -15.70
N ILE A 522 2.97 -3.68 -16.48
CA ILE A 522 1.64 -3.23 -16.11
C ILE A 522 0.64 -4.07 -16.90
N VAL A 523 -0.12 -4.92 -16.22
CA VAL A 523 -1.19 -5.72 -16.82
C VAL A 523 -2.51 -5.04 -16.51
N VAL A 524 -3.19 -4.59 -17.55
CA VAL A 524 -4.47 -3.89 -17.44
C VAL A 524 -5.59 -4.89 -17.73
N SER A 525 -6.42 -5.18 -16.73
CA SER A 525 -7.68 -5.89 -16.88
C SER A 525 -8.71 -4.89 -17.40
N GLU A 526 -8.98 -4.91 -18.71
CA GLU A 526 -9.92 -3.99 -19.36
C GLU A 526 -11.33 -4.58 -19.24
N ASN A 527 -12.14 -4.00 -18.36
CA ASN A 527 -13.50 -4.44 -18.07
C ASN A 527 -14.52 -3.30 -18.05
N HIS A 528 -14.20 -2.18 -18.69
CA HIS A 528 -15.04 -1.02 -18.94
C HIS A 528 -15.51 -0.27 -17.70
N GLY A 529 -14.67 -0.12 -16.67
CA GLY A 529 -14.93 0.82 -15.56
C GLY A 529 -14.68 0.30 -14.15
N TYR A 530 -15.39 0.89 -13.20
CA TYR A 530 -15.22 0.64 -11.76
C TYR A 530 -16.07 -0.55 -11.29
N GLN A 531 -15.75 -1.76 -11.76
CA GLN A 531 -16.61 -2.93 -11.62
C GLN A 531 -16.86 -3.36 -10.18
N VAL A 532 -15.87 -3.24 -9.29
CA VAL A 532 -16.07 -3.56 -7.87
C VAL A 532 -17.07 -2.61 -7.21
N ILE A 533 -17.09 -1.34 -7.62
CA ILE A 533 -18.05 -0.34 -7.10
C ILE A 533 -19.43 -0.61 -7.68
N ARG A 534 -19.52 -1.03 -8.95
CA ARG A 534 -20.77 -1.50 -9.54
C ARG A 534 -21.34 -2.69 -8.78
N ARG A 535 -20.50 -3.73 -8.51
CA ARG A 535 -20.90 -4.90 -7.72
C ARG A 535 -21.41 -4.51 -6.35
N LEU A 536 -20.72 -3.60 -5.65
CA LEU A 536 -21.13 -3.10 -4.34
C LEU A 536 -22.47 -2.37 -4.40
N GLN A 537 -22.67 -1.50 -5.38
CA GLN A 537 -23.91 -0.75 -5.55
C GLN A 537 -25.08 -1.69 -5.88
N MET A 538 -24.90 -2.63 -6.81
CA MET A 538 -25.89 -3.65 -7.14
C MET A 538 -26.29 -4.49 -5.90
N TRP A 539 -25.30 -4.88 -5.10
CA TRP A 539 -25.56 -5.62 -3.87
C TRP A 539 -26.41 -4.81 -2.88
N ARG A 540 -26.11 -3.52 -2.71
CA ARG A 540 -26.77 -2.68 -1.69
C ARG A 540 -28.07 -2.06 -2.15
N THR A 541 -28.21 -1.76 -3.42
CA THR A 541 -29.38 -1.00 -3.93
C THR A 541 -30.19 -1.74 -4.99
N GLY A 542 -29.63 -2.79 -5.61
CA GLY A 542 -30.23 -3.47 -6.76
C GLY A 542 -30.07 -2.73 -8.09
N GLU A 543 -29.49 -1.53 -8.08
CA GLU A 543 -29.20 -0.72 -9.28
C GLU A 543 -27.74 -0.28 -9.28
N HIS A 544 -27.24 0.11 -10.44
CA HIS A 544 -25.91 0.74 -10.57
C HIS A 544 -26.04 2.08 -11.30
N PHE A 545 -25.10 2.99 -11.00
CA PHE A 545 -25.08 4.31 -11.60
C PHE A 545 -23.66 4.84 -11.67
N ALA A 546 -23.24 5.30 -12.87
CA ALA A 546 -21.94 5.93 -13.14
C ALA A 546 -20.69 5.10 -12.76
N ASN A 547 -20.78 3.78 -12.77
CA ASN A 547 -19.68 2.87 -12.44
C ASN A 547 -19.01 2.29 -13.70
N GLU A 548 -19.68 2.33 -14.84
CA GLU A 548 -19.19 1.85 -16.10
C GLU A 548 -18.82 3.02 -17.04
N PHE A 549 -17.85 2.80 -17.89
CA PHE A 549 -17.47 3.77 -18.92
C PHE A 549 -18.40 3.62 -20.12
N ARG A 550 -19.47 4.40 -20.13
CA ARG A 550 -20.48 4.39 -21.18
C ARG A 550 -20.64 5.75 -21.81
N TYR A 551 -20.97 5.76 -23.08
CA TYR A 551 -21.44 6.98 -23.72
C TYR A 551 -22.76 7.43 -23.10
N ARG A 552 -22.96 8.73 -23.08
CA ARG A 552 -24.27 9.29 -22.78
C ARG A 552 -25.22 9.00 -23.94
N GLU A 553 -26.44 8.60 -23.66
CA GLU A 553 -27.44 8.39 -24.71
C GLU A 553 -27.62 9.62 -25.59
N ALA A 554 -27.94 9.42 -26.88
CA ALA A 554 -28.17 10.49 -27.83
C ALA A 554 -29.32 11.39 -27.36
N GLY A 555 -29.04 12.69 -27.19
CA GLY A 555 -29.99 13.67 -26.65
C GLY A 555 -29.91 13.88 -25.13
N GLY A 556 -29.13 13.07 -24.39
CA GLY A 556 -28.83 13.30 -22.98
C GLY A 556 -27.98 14.57 -22.81
N SER A 557 -28.48 15.55 -22.07
CA SER A 557 -27.81 16.82 -21.77
C SER A 557 -27.42 16.86 -20.31
N LEU A 558 -26.25 17.47 -19.98
CA LEU A 558 -25.89 17.80 -18.61
C LEU A 558 -26.92 18.71 -17.93
N ALA A 559 -27.77 19.40 -18.70
CA ALA A 559 -28.80 20.32 -18.25
C ALA A 559 -30.22 19.72 -18.34
N GLY A 560 -30.39 18.45 -18.75
CA GLY A 560 -31.70 17.81 -18.92
C GLY A 560 -32.14 17.00 -17.70
N SER A 561 -33.46 16.68 -17.67
CA SER A 561 -34.06 15.87 -16.61
C SER A 561 -33.64 14.40 -16.57
N ASP A 562 -32.91 13.93 -17.59
CA ASP A 562 -32.43 12.55 -17.71
C ASP A 562 -31.02 12.40 -17.19
N ALA A 563 -30.87 12.48 -15.86
CA ALA A 563 -29.61 12.17 -15.17
C ALA A 563 -29.11 10.72 -15.42
N ALA A 564 -29.97 9.87 -15.99
CA ALA A 564 -29.69 8.48 -16.34
C ALA A 564 -28.85 8.27 -17.62
N GLY A 565 -28.40 9.33 -18.28
CA GLY A 565 -27.85 9.28 -19.64
C GLY A 565 -26.52 8.58 -19.85
N LEU A 566 -25.91 7.89 -18.85
CA LEU A 566 -24.70 7.07 -19.03
C LEU A 566 -25.06 5.58 -19.23
N SER A 567 -25.98 5.30 -20.13
CA SER A 567 -26.52 3.97 -20.42
C SER A 567 -26.34 3.54 -21.89
N GLY A 568 -25.63 4.35 -22.70
CA GLY A 568 -25.27 4.00 -24.06
C GLY A 568 -24.21 2.88 -24.14
N ASP A 569 -23.66 2.70 -25.33
CA ASP A 569 -22.57 1.73 -25.56
C ASP A 569 -21.35 2.01 -24.66
N TYR A 570 -20.54 0.98 -24.42
CA TYR A 570 -19.27 1.15 -23.75
C TYR A 570 -18.37 2.15 -24.46
N LEU A 571 -17.75 3.05 -23.69
CA LEU A 571 -16.81 4.03 -24.19
C LEU A 571 -15.56 3.32 -24.73
N ARG A 572 -15.19 3.60 -25.96
CA ARG A 572 -13.99 3.07 -26.58
C ARG A 572 -12.79 3.93 -26.18
N ILE A 573 -11.97 3.42 -25.27
CA ILE A 573 -10.71 4.03 -24.84
C ILE A 573 -9.59 3.15 -25.37
N ASP A 574 -8.70 3.72 -26.17
CA ASP A 574 -7.52 2.98 -26.64
C ASP A 574 -6.38 3.08 -25.61
N LEU A 575 -6.42 2.19 -24.63
CA LEU A 575 -5.42 2.12 -23.54
C LEU A 575 -4.03 1.77 -24.07
N ALA A 576 -3.97 0.99 -25.16
CA ALA A 576 -2.72 0.61 -25.81
C ALA A 576 -2.03 1.82 -26.45
N GLN A 577 -2.77 2.67 -27.16
CA GLN A 577 -2.22 3.91 -27.73
C GLN A 577 -1.79 4.89 -26.63
N ILE A 578 -2.55 5.02 -25.54
CA ILE A 578 -2.15 5.84 -24.39
C ILE A 578 -0.81 5.34 -23.85
N ALA A 579 -0.66 4.06 -23.58
CA ALA A 579 0.57 3.49 -23.05
C ALA A 579 1.76 3.65 -24.02
N ALA A 580 1.56 3.38 -25.31
CA ALA A 580 2.58 3.53 -26.34
C ALA A 580 3.01 5.00 -26.49
N GLY A 581 2.06 5.94 -26.46
CA GLY A 581 2.32 7.37 -26.50
C GLY A 581 3.13 7.89 -25.31
N LEU A 582 3.07 7.20 -24.17
CA LEU A 582 3.86 7.50 -22.97
C LEU A 582 5.22 6.77 -22.95
N GLY A 583 5.52 5.93 -23.95
CA GLY A 583 6.82 5.29 -24.12
C GLY A 583 6.91 3.83 -23.64
N ALA A 584 5.79 3.16 -23.36
CA ALA A 584 5.79 1.75 -23.02
C ALA A 584 5.92 0.85 -24.27
N GLU A 585 6.53 -0.32 -24.10
CA GLU A 585 6.32 -1.47 -24.97
C GLU A 585 4.92 -2.03 -24.72
N VAL A 586 4.12 -2.27 -25.78
CA VAL A 586 2.69 -2.62 -25.61
C VAL A 586 2.37 -3.96 -26.25
N ARG A 587 1.51 -4.73 -25.59
CA ARG A 587 0.84 -5.93 -26.09
C ARG A 587 -0.66 -5.86 -25.82
N THR A 588 -1.46 -6.42 -26.74
CA THR A 588 -2.93 -6.45 -26.65
C THR A 588 -3.47 -7.84 -26.90
N PRO A 589 -3.10 -8.83 -26.04
CA PRO A 589 -3.57 -10.19 -26.21
C PRO A 589 -5.05 -10.32 -25.83
N ALA A 590 -5.80 -11.14 -26.57
CA ALA A 590 -7.22 -11.39 -26.35
C ALA A 590 -7.52 -12.81 -25.86
N THR A 591 -6.55 -13.73 -25.95
CA THR A 591 -6.70 -15.14 -25.59
C THR A 591 -5.62 -15.57 -24.57
N ALA A 592 -5.86 -16.66 -23.84
CA ALA A 592 -4.89 -17.22 -22.90
C ALA A 592 -3.53 -17.51 -23.55
N ALA A 593 -3.52 -18.07 -24.75
CA ALA A 593 -2.29 -18.36 -25.47
C ALA A 593 -1.51 -17.09 -25.83
N GLU A 594 -2.21 -16.04 -26.27
CA GLU A 594 -1.58 -14.75 -26.57
C GLU A 594 -1.05 -14.04 -25.31
N VAL A 595 -1.76 -14.14 -24.16
CA VAL A 595 -1.29 -13.60 -22.88
C VAL A 595 -0.01 -14.32 -22.44
N ARG A 596 0.04 -15.66 -22.53
CA ARG A 596 1.26 -16.42 -22.23
C ARG A 596 2.42 -15.98 -23.11
N ALA A 597 2.19 -15.82 -24.42
CA ALA A 597 3.20 -15.35 -25.36
C ALA A 597 3.68 -13.93 -25.00
N ALA A 598 2.75 -13.00 -24.76
CA ALA A 598 3.08 -11.63 -24.40
C ALA A 598 3.92 -11.53 -23.10
N LEU A 599 3.54 -12.28 -22.06
CA LEU A 599 4.29 -12.35 -20.80
C LEU A 599 5.70 -12.94 -21.00
N ALA A 600 5.83 -13.97 -21.83
CA ALA A 600 7.12 -14.60 -22.10
C ALA A 600 8.04 -13.69 -22.93
N GLU A 601 7.53 -13.10 -24.02
CA GLU A 601 8.30 -12.21 -24.91
C GLU A 601 8.79 -10.94 -24.22
N THR A 602 8.02 -10.40 -23.29
CA THR A 602 8.33 -9.14 -22.63
C THR A 602 9.02 -9.31 -21.28
N ARG A 603 9.33 -10.54 -20.87
CA ARG A 603 9.93 -10.79 -19.54
C ARG A 603 11.24 -10.03 -19.33
N ASP A 604 12.08 -9.98 -20.34
CA ASP A 604 13.41 -9.38 -20.26
C ASP A 604 13.45 -7.95 -20.84
N ALA A 605 12.28 -7.30 -20.96
CA ALA A 605 12.21 -5.93 -21.43
C ALA A 605 12.98 -4.98 -20.52
N ALA A 606 13.77 -4.07 -21.13
CA ALA A 606 14.61 -3.12 -20.41
C ALA A 606 13.88 -1.86 -19.90
N GLY A 607 12.61 -1.71 -20.24
CA GLY A 607 11.76 -0.56 -19.90
C GLY A 607 10.36 -0.99 -19.49
N PRO A 608 9.42 -0.03 -19.37
CA PRO A 608 8.05 -0.32 -19.00
C PRO A 608 7.32 -1.09 -20.11
N VAL A 609 6.60 -2.12 -19.71
CA VAL A 609 5.72 -2.92 -20.57
C VAL A 609 4.28 -2.74 -20.11
N VAL A 610 3.35 -2.52 -21.05
CA VAL A 610 1.91 -2.53 -20.77
C VAL A 610 1.23 -3.62 -21.58
N ILE A 611 0.53 -4.51 -20.90
CA ILE A 611 -0.24 -5.60 -21.50
C ILE A 611 -1.72 -5.31 -21.21
N VAL A 612 -2.49 -4.95 -22.23
CA VAL A 612 -3.92 -4.68 -22.11
C VAL A 612 -4.68 -5.96 -22.46
N VAL A 613 -5.43 -6.49 -21.51
CA VAL A 613 -6.18 -7.75 -21.66
C VAL A 613 -7.67 -7.46 -21.47
N PRO A 614 -8.50 -7.62 -22.51
CA PRO A 614 -9.94 -7.56 -22.34
C PRO A 614 -10.41 -8.69 -21.42
N THR A 615 -11.14 -8.33 -20.36
CA THR A 615 -11.72 -9.30 -19.42
C THR A 615 -13.24 -9.16 -19.39
N ILE A 616 -13.94 -10.27 -19.15
CA ILE A 616 -15.40 -10.31 -19.13
C ILE A 616 -15.89 -9.47 -17.96
N PRO A 617 -16.62 -8.35 -18.22
CA PRO A 617 -17.16 -7.54 -17.13
C PRO A 617 -18.13 -8.33 -16.27
N HIS A 618 -18.15 -8.06 -14.97
CA HIS A 618 -19.05 -8.68 -13.98
C HIS A 618 -18.84 -10.20 -13.75
N ALA A 619 -17.87 -10.84 -14.40
CA ALA A 619 -17.50 -12.22 -14.13
C ALA A 619 -16.64 -12.27 -12.87
N ASP A 620 -17.29 -12.23 -11.71
CA ASP A 620 -16.64 -12.15 -10.40
C ASP A 620 -16.11 -13.54 -9.95
N LEU A 621 -15.05 -13.53 -9.13
CA LEU A 621 -14.63 -14.71 -8.37
C LEU A 621 -15.69 -15.13 -7.34
N PRO A 622 -15.64 -16.39 -6.85
CA PRO A 622 -16.56 -16.85 -5.80
C PRO A 622 -16.60 -15.92 -4.60
N ALA A 623 -17.79 -15.66 -4.07
CA ALA A 623 -18.01 -14.77 -2.94
C ALA A 623 -17.27 -15.22 -1.69
N SER A 624 -16.90 -14.28 -0.83
CA SER A 624 -16.23 -14.56 0.45
C SER A 624 -17.19 -14.99 1.56
N GLU A 625 -18.51 -14.98 1.29
CA GLU A 625 -19.60 -15.40 2.18
C GLU A 625 -19.63 -14.66 3.53
N VAL A 626 -19.21 -13.42 3.55
CA VAL A 626 -19.23 -12.57 4.75
C VAL A 626 -19.92 -11.24 4.49
N TRP A 627 -20.29 -10.58 5.55
CA TRP A 627 -20.99 -9.31 5.51
C TRP A 627 -20.05 -8.11 5.63
N TRP A 628 -20.38 -7.01 4.95
CA TRP A 628 -19.68 -5.73 5.04
C TRP A 628 -20.65 -4.62 5.42
N ASP A 629 -20.26 -3.76 6.37
CA ASP A 629 -21.07 -2.66 6.89
C ASP A 629 -21.09 -1.48 5.91
N VAL A 630 -21.86 -1.64 4.83
CA VAL A 630 -22.19 -0.57 3.89
C VAL A 630 -23.71 -0.44 3.86
N SER A 631 -24.22 0.65 4.43
CA SER A 631 -25.67 0.87 4.53
C SER A 631 -26.28 1.23 3.19
N PRO A 632 -27.41 0.60 2.79
CA PRO A 632 -28.28 1.18 1.76
C PRO A 632 -28.94 2.46 2.28
N ALA A 633 -29.45 3.29 1.36
CA ALA A 633 -30.22 4.45 1.74
C ALA A 633 -31.53 4.05 2.47
N GLU A 634 -31.85 4.75 3.55
CA GLU A 634 -33.07 4.48 4.32
C GLU A 634 -34.35 4.84 3.55
N ALA A 635 -34.24 5.77 2.60
CA ALA A 635 -35.34 6.14 1.70
C ALA A 635 -34.80 6.43 0.30
N TRP A 636 -35.45 5.90 -0.73
CA TRP A 636 -35.13 6.14 -2.12
C TRP A 636 -36.41 6.11 -2.98
N GLU A 637 -36.61 7.16 -3.76
CA GLU A 637 -37.86 7.31 -4.56
C GLU A 637 -37.95 6.33 -5.74
N ARG A 638 -36.80 5.86 -6.25
CA ARG A 638 -36.74 5.02 -7.46
C ARG A 638 -36.92 3.52 -7.18
N VAL A 639 -36.51 3.06 -6.01
CA VAL A 639 -36.48 1.63 -5.65
C VAL A 639 -36.97 1.46 -4.21
N ASP A 640 -37.77 0.45 -3.96
CA ASP A 640 -38.09 0.03 -2.59
C ASP A 640 -36.86 -0.63 -1.95
N THR A 641 -36.29 0.06 -0.99
CA THR A 641 -35.10 -0.40 -0.26
C THR A 641 -35.44 -1.25 0.96
N SER A 642 -36.70 -1.52 1.26
CA SER A 642 -37.13 -2.20 2.49
C SER A 642 -36.43 -3.57 2.68
N ALA A 643 -36.33 -4.38 1.60
CA ALA A 643 -35.69 -5.68 1.65
C ALA A 643 -34.19 -5.56 1.91
N LYS A 644 -33.51 -4.60 1.27
CA LYS A 644 -32.08 -4.33 1.46
C LYS A 644 -31.76 -3.79 2.84
N LEU A 645 -32.65 -2.97 3.41
CA LEU A 645 -32.54 -2.49 4.80
C LEU A 645 -32.72 -3.63 5.81
N ALA A 646 -33.66 -4.55 5.55
CA ALA A 646 -33.83 -5.74 6.39
C ALA A 646 -32.60 -6.66 6.36
N GLU A 647 -32.05 -6.94 5.16
CA GLU A 647 -30.81 -7.68 4.98
C GLU A 647 -29.64 -7.00 5.71
N TYR A 648 -29.50 -5.69 5.57
CA TYR A 648 -28.49 -4.90 6.24
C TYR A 648 -28.64 -4.96 7.77
N GLY A 649 -29.87 -4.83 8.30
CA GLY A 649 -30.16 -4.96 9.72
C GLY A 649 -29.81 -6.34 10.28
N ALA A 650 -30.09 -7.40 9.53
CA ALA A 650 -29.69 -8.75 9.90
C ALA A 650 -28.16 -8.92 9.96
N GLY A 651 -27.44 -8.34 9.00
CA GLY A 651 -25.97 -8.32 9.02
C GLY A 651 -25.41 -7.54 10.20
N ARG A 652 -25.94 -6.36 10.49
CA ARG A 652 -25.54 -5.57 11.68
C ARG A 652 -25.75 -6.33 12.99
N ALA A 653 -26.78 -7.13 13.09
CA ALA A 653 -27.04 -7.95 14.28
C ALA A 653 -25.98 -9.02 14.52
N GLN A 654 -25.15 -9.35 13.51
CA GLN A 654 -24.04 -10.29 13.63
C GLN A 654 -22.77 -9.65 14.20
N GLN A 655 -22.67 -8.31 14.17
CA GLN A 655 -21.49 -7.62 14.73
C GLN A 655 -21.33 -7.95 16.21
N ARG A 656 -20.09 -8.13 16.63
CA ARG A 656 -19.71 -8.44 18.00
C ARG A 656 -18.71 -7.42 18.52
N TRP A 657 -18.82 -7.13 19.80
CA TRP A 657 -17.83 -6.40 20.55
C TRP A 657 -17.05 -7.39 21.43
N HIS A 658 -15.72 -7.37 21.32
CA HIS A 658 -14.85 -8.33 21.99
C HIS A 658 -13.91 -7.68 23.02
N GLY A 659 -14.03 -6.36 23.26
CA GLY A 659 -13.17 -5.62 24.19
C GLY A 659 -13.73 -5.39 25.57
#